data_7551e390b291670f28a90fd4f185e64c
#
_entry.id   7551e390b291670f28a90fd4f185e64c
#
_cell.length_a   1.000
_cell.length_b   1.000
_cell.length_c   1.000
_cell.angle_alpha   90.00
_cell.angle_beta   90.00
_cell.angle_gamma   90.00
#
_symmetry.space_group_name_H-M   'P 1'
#
loop_
_entity.id
_entity.type
_entity.pdbx_description
1 polymer ?
#
loop_
_entity_poly.entity_id
_entity_poly.type
_entity_poly.pdbx_seq_one_letter_code
_entity_poly.pdbx_strand_id
1 'polypeptide(L)'
;MDIRQDDHIVIIGNALADRMQHHGWLESYLQQELRGFDLVIRNHGFSGDRVDHRPRSVGFPSDDEYLALSRADVIFAMFGYNESFFDNSEGFAEGLTQWIDSTQAKTYTGEGPPRIVLFSPIAFENLGSPDFPDGSQHNTRLASYTAAMQAVATEKKVEFVDLFHSTKAAFDSSDTAYTINGVHLNSDGNRLVAGFIAESVLGWTPDSSGKNLASIREAVQDKNWHWFNRYRATDGNDVWGGRSLLSFTNGQTNYDVLHHELEQLDYLTANRDRVIWAAARGRTTQADDSNVPPAVEVETNLGEEQLQGGESKTGSILYATPEESMAAMTLAEGLEVNLFASEEMFPELVNPVQVGVDTRGRLWAATWATYPKWEPMKEMDDRLLILPDENRDGVADTVITFAKVHNPTGFEFWNGGVIVASVPNLLFLKDTDGDDVADVRIEIMGGLGSADTHHSANGFAYGPDGYIYYQRGTFNLSNVETPWTNNQESDLSGLYRFNPRTHEFSFHTENQPNAHGTSFDYWGYHYATDATGGRAYQIIPNDEGGFNKRRLLDHTVRPVPGSDVISSSHLPPALEGNFVILNVIAFLGAKNYELQYDTRTGFVNGVEREDLLVSSDLNFRPADLDIGDDGALYVADWANAIIGHMQHNVRDPSRDHEHGRIYRITASGRPLSEPANVYGRPIPELLELLEDPINGVRKRA
;
A
#
# COMPACT_ATOMS: atom_id res chain seq x y z
N MET A 1 -5.17 -34.90 11.95
CA MET A 1 -4.09 -34.88 10.94
C MET A 1 -2.79 -35.40 11.54
N ASP A 2 -1.89 -36.05 10.74
CA ASP A 2 -0.59 -36.52 11.18
C ASP A 2 0.48 -35.42 10.93
N ILE A 3 0.66 -34.50 11.93
CA ILE A 3 1.76 -33.52 11.91
C ILE A 3 2.97 -34.20 12.58
N ARG A 4 4.13 -34.04 11.96
CA ARG A 4 5.39 -34.70 12.40
C ARG A 4 6.40 -33.68 12.85
N GLN A 5 7.40 -34.16 13.58
CA GLN A 5 8.55 -33.35 13.94
C GLN A 5 9.26 -32.84 12.66
N ASP A 6 9.70 -31.59 12.67
CA ASP A 6 10.40 -30.88 11.58
C ASP A 6 9.55 -30.71 10.30
N ASP A 7 8.20 -30.87 10.37
CA ASP A 7 7.33 -30.59 9.23
C ASP A 7 7.42 -29.13 8.76
N HIS A 8 7.50 -28.96 7.47
CA HIS A 8 7.33 -27.70 6.79
C HIS A 8 5.89 -27.56 6.30
N ILE A 9 5.13 -26.67 6.93
CA ILE A 9 3.73 -26.40 6.60
C ILE A 9 3.67 -25.15 5.74
N VAL A 10 3.12 -25.27 4.54
CA VAL A 10 2.90 -24.13 3.63
C VAL A 10 1.42 -23.83 3.51
N ILE A 11 1.03 -22.59 3.78
CA ILE A 11 -0.34 -22.10 3.67
C ILE A 11 -0.49 -21.42 2.32
N ILE A 12 -1.47 -21.86 1.49
CA ILE A 12 -1.78 -21.27 0.20
C ILE A 12 -3.27 -20.92 0.13
N GLY A 13 -3.63 -19.98 -0.71
CA GLY A 13 -5.02 -19.60 -0.93
C GLY A 13 -5.22 -18.10 -1.12
N ASN A 14 -6.46 -17.70 -1.00
CA ASN A 14 -6.94 -16.33 -1.20
C ASN A 14 -6.71 -15.41 0.03
N ALA A 15 -7.49 -14.33 0.17
CA ALA A 15 -7.35 -13.36 1.25
C ALA A 15 -7.45 -13.97 2.65
N LEU A 16 -8.18 -15.06 2.85
CA LEU A 16 -8.21 -15.75 4.15
C LEU A 16 -6.81 -16.25 4.54
N ALA A 17 -6.11 -16.92 3.61
CA ALA A 17 -4.74 -17.39 3.80
C ALA A 17 -3.75 -16.22 3.94
N ASP A 18 -3.84 -15.24 3.03
CA ASP A 18 -2.95 -14.08 3.00
C ASP A 18 -2.97 -13.30 4.32
N ARG A 19 -4.15 -12.94 4.82
CA ARG A 19 -4.32 -12.12 6.02
C ARG A 19 -3.88 -12.80 7.32
N MET A 20 -3.92 -14.15 7.38
CA MET A 20 -3.54 -14.89 8.59
C MET A 20 -2.11 -14.60 9.05
N GLN A 21 -1.19 -14.32 8.12
CA GLN A 21 0.21 -14.04 8.46
C GLN A 21 0.38 -12.74 9.27
N HIS A 22 -0.47 -11.73 9.03
CA HIS A 22 -0.41 -10.44 9.72
C HIS A 22 -0.91 -10.55 11.17
N HIS A 23 -1.76 -11.53 11.47
CA HIS A 23 -2.29 -11.78 12.80
C HIS A 23 -1.50 -12.83 13.61
N GLY A 24 -0.91 -13.83 12.95
CA GLY A 24 -0.02 -14.83 13.53
C GLY A 24 -0.68 -15.87 14.44
N TRP A 25 -2.03 -15.88 14.61
CA TRP A 25 -2.71 -16.74 15.59
C TRP A 25 -2.59 -18.22 15.29
N LEU A 26 -2.81 -18.65 14.04
CA LEU A 26 -2.76 -20.07 13.68
C LEU A 26 -1.41 -20.70 13.98
N GLU A 27 -0.34 -20.06 13.53
CA GLU A 27 1.01 -20.51 13.78
C GLU A 27 1.32 -20.53 15.28
N SER A 28 0.89 -19.50 16.02
CA SER A 28 1.12 -19.43 17.47
C SER A 28 0.46 -20.58 18.21
N TYR A 29 -0.76 -20.98 17.85
CA TYR A 29 -1.43 -22.14 18.42
C TYR A 29 -0.69 -23.44 18.10
N LEU A 30 -0.33 -23.66 16.84
CA LEU A 30 0.39 -24.88 16.44
C LEU A 30 1.74 -25.00 17.13
N GLN A 31 2.53 -23.92 17.20
CA GLN A 31 3.83 -23.89 17.85
C GLN A 31 3.73 -24.12 19.38
N GLN A 32 2.70 -23.55 20.02
CA GLN A 32 2.46 -23.75 21.46
C GLN A 32 2.10 -25.19 21.78
N GLU A 33 1.16 -25.79 21.04
CA GLU A 33 0.66 -27.14 21.29
C GLU A 33 1.68 -28.21 20.89
N LEU A 34 2.43 -27.98 19.82
CA LEU A 34 3.44 -28.89 19.28
C LEU A 34 4.88 -28.40 19.56
N ARG A 35 5.11 -27.82 20.72
CA ARG A 35 6.38 -27.18 21.14
C ARG A 35 7.65 -28.04 21.08
N GLY A 36 7.53 -29.32 20.78
CA GLY A 36 8.66 -30.24 20.61
C GLY A 36 8.94 -30.58 19.13
N PHE A 37 8.13 -30.08 18.22
CA PHE A 37 8.13 -30.49 16.81
C PHE A 37 9.01 -29.62 15.91
N ASP A 38 9.38 -28.40 16.34
CA ASP A 38 10.21 -27.47 15.58
C ASP A 38 9.66 -27.20 14.16
N LEU A 39 8.33 -26.96 14.10
CA LEU A 39 7.62 -26.73 12.84
C LEU A 39 8.12 -25.49 12.13
N VAL A 40 8.23 -25.57 10.81
CA VAL A 40 8.49 -24.43 9.91
C VAL A 40 7.20 -24.09 9.19
N ILE A 41 6.68 -22.87 9.37
CA ILE A 41 5.43 -22.44 8.72
C ILE A 41 5.71 -21.26 7.78
N ARG A 42 5.27 -21.39 6.52
CA ARG A 42 5.42 -20.37 5.46
C ARG A 42 4.08 -20.06 4.84
N ASN A 43 3.74 -18.78 4.73
CA ASN A 43 2.51 -18.33 4.10
C ASN A 43 2.79 -17.90 2.67
N HIS A 44 2.11 -18.53 1.69
CA HIS A 44 2.13 -18.21 0.27
C HIS A 44 0.77 -17.67 -0.21
N GLY A 45 -0.13 -17.31 0.69
CA GLY A 45 -1.43 -16.75 0.36
C GLY A 45 -1.31 -15.47 -0.45
N PHE A 46 -2.17 -15.30 -1.44
CA PHE A 46 -2.35 -14.07 -2.22
C PHE A 46 -3.84 -13.73 -2.28
N SER A 47 -4.17 -12.50 -1.96
CA SER A 47 -5.53 -11.99 -2.11
C SER A 47 -6.06 -12.27 -3.53
N GLY A 48 -7.31 -12.72 -3.63
CA GLY A 48 -7.96 -12.99 -4.91
C GLY A 48 -7.60 -14.32 -5.60
N ASP A 49 -6.65 -15.11 -5.07
CA ASP A 49 -6.28 -16.39 -5.66
C ASP A 49 -7.45 -17.39 -5.73
N ARG A 50 -7.50 -18.14 -6.82
CA ARG A 50 -8.38 -19.29 -7.04
C ARG A 50 -7.56 -20.56 -7.26
N VAL A 51 -8.17 -21.70 -7.11
CA VAL A 51 -7.49 -22.99 -7.31
C VAL A 51 -6.93 -23.16 -8.73
N ASP A 52 -7.64 -22.62 -9.71
CA ASP A 52 -7.34 -22.72 -11.15
C ASP A 52 -6.66 -21.45 -11.72
N HIS A 53 -6.61 -20.37 -10.96
CA HIS A 53 -6.10 -19.09 -11.45
C HIS A 53 -5.41 -18.29 -10.34
N ARG A 54 -4.09 -18.24 -10.40
CA ARG A 54 -3.20 -17.56 -9.44
C ARG A 54 -2.27 -16.62 -10.18
N PRO A 55 -2.75 -15.43 -10.56
CA PRO A 55 -1.99 -14.49 -11.37
C PRO A 55 -0.82 -13.91 -10.59
N ARG A 56 0.32 -13.77 -11.26
CA ARG A 56 1.55 -13.21 -10.71
C ARG A 56 2.18 -12.25 -11.72
N SER A 57 2.98 -11.31 -11.21
CA SER A 57 3.78 -10.42 -12.04
C SER A 57 4.77 -11.19 -12.91
N VAL A 58 5.17 -10.60 -14.02
CA VAL A 58 6.12 -11.21 -14.97
C VAL A 58 7.42 -11.59 -14.26
N GLY A 59 7.85 -12.83 -14.45
CA GLY A 59 9.07 -13.38 -13.88
C GLY A 59 8.95 -13.87 -12.44
N PHE A 60 7.82 -13.67 -11.76
CA PHE A 60 7.61 -14.22 -10.42
C PHE A 60 7.69 -15.76 -10.48
N PRO A 61 8.43 -16.40 -9.56
CA PRO A 61 8.57 -17.85 -9.56
C PRO A 61 7.23 -18.57 -9.43
N SER A 62 7.11 -19.74 -10.04
CA SER A 62 5.90 -20.56 -9.99
C SER A 62 5.62 -21.05 -8.56
N ASP A 63 4.37 -21.44 -8.31
CA ASP A 63 3.97 -22.03 -7.04
C ASP A 63 4.82 -23.26 -6.68
N ASP A 64 5.14 -24.10 -7.67
CA ASP A 64 5.98 -25.28 -7.45
C ASP A 64 7.42 -24.93 -7.05
N GLU A 65 8.01 -23.90 -7.63
CA GLU A 65 9.33 -23.42 -7.24
C GLU A 65 9.31 -22.90 -5.81
N TYR A 66 8.26 -22.19 -5.41
CA TYR A 66 8.12 -21.71 -4.03
C TYR A 66 7.77 -22.83 -3.04
N LEU A 67 6.96 -23.83 -3.41
CA LEU A 67 6.73 -25.00 -2.58
C LEU A 67 8.01 -25.80 -2.38
N ALA A 68 8.85 -25.91 -3.43
CA ALA A 68 10.16 -26.55 -3.31
C ALA A 68 11.14 -25.75 -2.46
N LEU A 69 11.19 -24.42 -2.61
CA LEU A 69 11.99 -23.52 -1.76
C LEU A 69 11.61 -23.66 -0.28
N SER A 70 10.31 -23.70 0.01
CA SER A 70 9.78 -23.88 1.37
C SER A 70 9.81 -25.33 1.85
N ARG A 71 10.22 -26.28 1.02
CA ARG A 71 10.30 -27.72 1.32
C ARG A 71 8.99 -28.27 1.88
N ALA A 72 7.86 -27.99 1.21
CA ALA A 72 6.53 -28.29 1.71
C ALA A 72 6.30 -29.79 1.97
N ASP A 73 6.20 -30.20 3.26
CA ASP A 73 5.74 -31.50 3.71
C ASP A 73 4.22 -31.55 3.81
N VAL A 74 3.62 -30.40 4.17
CA VAL A 74 2.19 -30.23 4.37
C VAL A 74 1.73 -28.95 3.67
N ILE A 75 0.63 -29.03 2.94
CA ILE A 75 0.01 -27.88 2.29
C ILE A 75 -1.39 -27.65 2.89
N PHE A 76 -1.60 -26.47 3.48
CA PHE A 76 -2.89 -25.97 3.91
C PHE A 76 -3.48 -25.14 2.78
N ALA A 77 -4.55 -25.60 2.14
CA ALA A 77 -5.13 -24.99 0.95
C ALA A 77 -6.50 -24.36 1.27
N MET A 78 -6.63 -23.04 1.06
CA MET A 78 -7.78 -22.21 1.41
C MET A 78 -8.32 -21.52 0.15
N PHE A 79 -9.25 -22.19 -0.56
CA PHE A 79 -9.88 -21.74 -1.80
C PHE A 79 -11.42 -21.80 -1.70
N GLY A 80 -12.12 -21.37 -2.74
CA GLY A 80 -13.55 -21.53 -2.89
C GLY A 80 -14.38 -20.27 -2.70
N TYR A 81 -13.84 -19.20 -2.06
CA TYR A 81 -14.57 -17.95 -1.92
C TYR A 81 -14.75 -17.24 -3.27
N ASN A 82 -13.66 -16.92 -3.96
CA ASN A 82 -13.71 -16.21 -5.24
C ASN A 82 -14.43 -17.03 -6.32
N GLU A 83 -14.23 -18.35 -6.33
CA GLU A 83 -14.89 -19.27 -7.26
C GLU A 83 -16.40 -19.31 -7.02
N SER A 84 -16.87 -19.12 -5.80
CA SER A 84 -18.30 -19.22 -5.45
C SER A 84 -19.17 -18.14 -6.13
N PHE A 85 -18.58 -17.09 -6.70
CA PHE A 85 -19.31 -16.10 -7.48
C PHE A 85 -19.73 -16.60 -8.87
N PHE A 86 -19.14 -17.68 -9.38
CA PHE A 86 -19.39 -18.19 -10.74
C PHE A 86 -20.54 -19.20 -10.84
N ASP A 87 -21.17 -19.58 -9.73
CA ASP A 87 -22.25 -20.60 -9.68
C ASP A 87 -21.91 -21.92 -10.45
N ASN A 88 -20.68 -22.40 -10.26
CA ASN A 88 -20.14 -23.59 -10.94
C ASN A 88 -19.32 -24.46 -9.97
N SER A 89 -19.99 -25.04 -8.97
CA SER A 89 -19.32 -25.90 -7.99
C SER A 89 -18.79 -27.23 -8.59
N GLU A 90 -19.34 -27.70 -9.69
CA GLU A 90 -18.84 -28.90 -10.42
C GLU A 90 -17.47 -28.56 -11.07
N GLY A 91 -17.38 -27.48 -11.82
CA GLY A 91 -16.11 -27.05 -12.42
C GLY A 91 -15.04 -26.73 -11.38
N PHE A 92 -15.45 -26.18 -10.23
CA PHE A 92 -14.54 -26.00 -9.09
C PHE A 92 -14.02 -27.35 -8.57
N ALA A 93 -14.88 -28.36 -8.39
CA ALA A 93 -14.50 -29.70 -7.96
C ALA A 93 -13.51 -30.36 -8.93
N GLU A 94 -13.74 -30.21 -10.26
CA GLU A 94 -12.82 -30.66 -11.28
C GLU A 94 -11.46 -30.01 -11.20
N GLY A 95 -11.41 -28.68 -11.10
CA GLY A 95 -10.17 -27.89 -10.94
C GLY A 95 -9.41 -28.29 -9.67
N LEU A 96 -10.12 -28.42 -8.54
CA LEU A 96 -9.54 -28.85 -7.28
C LEU A 96 -8.96 -30.28 -7.37
N THR A 97 -9.68 -31.20 -8.03
CA THR A 97 -9.22 -32.56 -8.30
C THR A 97 -7.91 -32.55 -9.10
N GLN A 98 -7.84 -31.78 -10.19
CA GLN A 98 -6.65 -31.66 -11.03
C GLN A 98 -5.47 -31.07 -10.25
N TRP A 99 -5.72 -30.05 -9.44
CA TRP A 99 -4.69 -29.45 -8.60
C TRP A 99 -4.13 -30.47 -7.58
N ILE A 100 -4.98 -31.22 -6.89
CA ILE A 100 -4.55 -32.27 -5.95
C ILE A 100 -3.70 -33.31 -6.65
N ASP A 101 -4.18 -33.85 -7.78
CA ASP A 101 -3.47 -34.90 -8.53
C ASP A 101 -2.10 -34.41 -9.01
N SER A 102 -2.02 -33.17 -9.51
CA SER A 102 -0.77 -32.59 -9.98
C SER A 102 0.21 -32.31 -8.84
N THR A 103 -0.28 -31.92 -7.68
CA THR A 103 0.54 -31.64 -6.48
C THR A 103 1.03 -32.92 -5.84
N GLN A 104 0.18 -33.95 -5.72
CA GLN A 104 0.56 -35.27 -5.18
C GLN A 104 1.48 -36.07 -6.11
N ALA A 105 1.57 -35.72 -7.39
CA ALA A 105 2.53 -36.33 -8.31
C ALA A 105 3.97 -35.81 -8.11
N LYS A 106 4.18 -34.80 -7.24
CA LYS A 106 5.46 -34.13 -6.98
C LYS A 106 5.98 -34.44 -5.60
N THR A 107 7.27 -34.16 -5.40
CA THR A 107 7.91 -34.14 -4.10
C THR A 107 8.71 -32.84 -3.95
N TYR A 108 8.52 -32.12 -2.85
CA TYR A 108 9.20 -30.86 -2.56
C TYR A 108 10.36 -31.04 -1.55
N THR A 109 10.37 -32.17 -0.83
CA THR A 109 11.42 -32.52 0.13
C THR A 109 12.32 -33.67 -0.34
N GLY A 110 11.89 -34.43 -1.35
CA GLY A 110 12.51 -35.67 -1.77
C GLY A 110 12.03 -36.92 -1.02
N GLU A 111 11.15 -36.76 -0.01
CA GLU A 111 10.70 -37.85 0.87
C GLU A 111 9.27 -38.36 0.55
N GLY A 112 8.69 -37.92 -0.55
CA GLY A 112 7.36 -38.29 -1.00
C GLY A 112 6.46 -37.11 -1.33
N PRO A 113 5.19 -37.34 -1.72
CA PRO A 113 4.26 -36.28 -2.00
C PRO A 113 3.87 -35.51 -0.73
N PRO A 114 3.53 -34.21 -0.84
CA PRO A 114 3.05 -33.44 0.30
C PRO A 114 1.69 -33.95 0.78
N ARG A 115 1.47 -33.84 2.09
CA ARG A 115 0.15 -34.07 2.70
C ARG A 115 -0.69 -32.81 2.51
N ILE A 116 -1.91 -32.95 2.02
CA ILE A 116 -2.79 -31.83 1.70
C ILE A 116 -3.94 -31.79 2.71
N VAL A 117 -4.22 -30.59 3.22
CA VAL A 117 -5.42 -30.29 4.00
C VAL A 117 -6.20 -29.22 3.27
N LEU A 118 -7.44 -29.52 2.95
CA LEU A 118 -8.37 -28.58 2.33
C LEU A 118 -9.19 -27.88 3.41
N PHE A 119 -9.26 -26.56 3.35
CA PHE A 119 -10.12 -25.75 4.21
C PHE A 119 -11.21 -25.13 3.36
N SER A 120 -12.48 -25.35 3.73
CA SER A 120 -13.59 -24.66 3.07
C SER A 120 -13.48 -23.14 3.26
N PRO A 121 -14.12 -22.33 2.40
CA PRO A 121 -14.29 -20.92 2.70
C PRO A 121 -15.02 -20.74 4.03
N ILE A 122 -14.84 -19.58 4.67
CA ILE A 122 -15.67 -19.15 5.82
C ILE A 122 -17.06 -18.73 5.34
N ALA A 123 -18.03 -18.67 6.23
CA ALA A 123 -19.34 -18.11 5.94
C ALA A 123 -19.24 -16.60 5.71
N PHE A 124 -20.17 -16.05 4.94
CA PHE A 124 -20.39 -14.63 4.85
C PHE A 124 -21.18 -14.17 6.09
N GLU A 125 -20.61 -13.23 6.85
CA GLU A 125 -21.23 -12.66 8.06
C GLU A 125 -22.21 -11.56 7.70
N ASN A 126 -23.43 -11.61 8.24
CA ASN A 126 -24.37 -10.51 8.12
C ASN A 126 -24.07 -9.44 9.17
N LEU A 127 -23.51 -8.33 8.75
CA LEU A 127 -23.18 -7.21 9.64
C LEU A 127 -24.39 -6.32 10.01
N GLY A 128 -25.57 -6.59 9.44
CA GLY A 128 -26.77 -5.78 9.66
C GLY A 128 -26.65 -4.33 9.14
N SER A 129 -25.62 -4.04 8.35
CA SER A 129 -25.35 -2.72 7.76
C SER A 129 -25.88 -2.65 6.32
N PRO A 130 -26.49 -1.52 5.91
CA PRO A 130 -26.89 -1.32 4.51
C PRO A 130 -25.68 -1.15 3.58
N ASP A 131 -24.49 -0.94 4.12
CA ASP A 131 -23.26 -0.69 3.38
C ASP A 131 -22.62 -1.98 2.85
N PHE A 132 -23.07 -3.15 3.31
CA PHE A 132 -22.54 -4.46 2.90
C PHE A 132 -23.66 -5.44 2.54
N PRO A 133 -23.40 -6.45 1.70
CA PRO A 133 -24.36 -7.53 1.45
C PRO A 133 -24.72 -8.27 2.74
N ASP A 134 -25.97 -8.76 2.84
CA ASP A 134 -26.41 -9.58 3.98
C ASP A 134 -25.85 -11.01 3.95
N GLY A 135 -25.18 -11.40 2.88
CA GLY A 135 -24.55 -12.70 2.66
C GLY A 135 -25.50 -13.88 2.49
N SER A 136 -26.81 -13.72 2.62
CA SER A 136 -27.78 -14.85 2.62
C SER A 136 -27.71 -15.68 1.34
N GLN A 137 -27.73 -15.02 0.18
CA GLN A 137 -27.62 -15.67 -1.12
C GLN A 137 -26.21 -16.25 -1.32
N HIS A 138 -25.19 -15.53 -0.89
CA HIS A 138 -23.81 -15.94 -1.06
C HIS A 138 -23.51 -17.18 -0.20
N ASN A 139 -24.02 -17.24 1.05
CA ASN A 139 -23.88 -18.41 1.92
C ASN A 139 -24.50 -19.69 1.30
N THR A 140 -25.57 -19.57 0.50
CA THR A 140 -26.11 -20.73 -0.22
C THR A 140 -25.10 -21.30 -1.23
N ARG A 141 -24.38 -20.41 -1.93
CA ARG A 141 -23.31 -20.83 -2.87
C ARG A 141 -22.10 -21.40 -2.11
N LEU A 142 -21.65 -20.72 -1.06
CA LEU A 142 -20.53 -21.17 -0.21
C LEU A 142 -20.80 -22.58 0.36
N ALA A 143 -22.01 -22.88 0.79
CA ALA A 143 -22.39 -24.21 1.25
C ALA A 143 -22.23 -25.27 0.13
N SER A 144 -22.59 -24.93 -1.12
CA SER A 144 -22.44 -25.83 -2.26
C SER A 144 -20.97 -26.09 -2.58
N TYR A 145 -20.12 -25.06 -2.51
CA TYR A 145 -18.67 -25.18 -2.71
C TYR A 145 -18.00 -25.95 -1.58
N THR A 146 -18.43 -25.75 -0.34
CA THR A 146 -18.00 -26.54 0.82
C THR A 146 -18.31 -28.03 0.64
N ALA A 147 -19.53 -28.37 0.22
CA ALA A 147 -19.92 -29.75 -0.04
C ALA A 147 -19.14 -30.36 -1.21
N ALA A 148 -18.89 -29.61 -2.28
CA ALA A 148 -18.08 -30.06 -3.41
C ALA A 148 -16.62 -30.35 -2.98
N MET A 149 -16.02 -29.45 -2.18
CA MET A 149 -14.67 -29.63 -1.64
C MET A 149 -14.58 -30.88 -0.74
N GLN A 150 -15.57 -31.09 0.15
CA GLN A 150 -15.64 -32.28 1.00
C GLN A 150 -15.75 -33.58 0.18
N ALA A 151 -16.53 -33.59 -0.91
CA ALA A 151 -16.63 -34.73 -1.77
C ALA A 151 -15.29 -35.06 -2.48
N VAL A 152 -14.62 -34.04 -3.01
CA VAL A 152 -13.26 -34.21 -3.61
C VAL A 152 -12.26 -34.70 -2.56
N ALA A 153 -12.24 -34.12 -1.35
CA ALA A 153 -11.36 -34.57 -0.27
C ALA A 153 -11.56 -36.05 0.06
N THR A 154 -12.81 -36.48 0.14
CA THR A 154 -13.17 -37.89 0.39
C THR A 154 -12.67 -38.81 -0.72
N GLU A 155 -12.89 -38.44 -2.00
CA GLU A 155 -12.44 -39.18 -3.15
C GLU A 155 -10.91 -39.31 -3.24
N LYS A 156 -10.22 -38.15 -3.04
CA LYS A 156 -8.75 -38.08 -3.12
C LYS A 156 -8.05 -38.54 -1.84
N LYS A 157 -8.79 -38.80 -0.77
CA LYS A 157 -8.28 -39.21 0.54
C LYS A 157 -7.31 -38.18 1.14
N VAL A 158 -7.64 -36.91 1.00
CA VAL A 158 -6.96 -35.79 1.66
C VAL A 158 -7.79 -35.31 2.84
N GLU A 159 -7.14 -34.65 3.80
CA GLU A 159 -7.84 -34.10 4.97
C GLU A 159 -8.73 -32.91 4.56
N PHE A 160 -9.85 -32.76 5.25
CA PHE A 160 -10.81 -31.66 5.03
C PHE A 160 -11.24 -31.04 6.35
N VAL A 161 -11.25 -29.71 6.41
CA VAL A 161 -11.71 -28.91 7.54
C VAL A 161 -12.87 -28.00 7.08
N ASP A 162 -14.03 -28.17 7.70
CA ASP A 162 -15.23 -27.39 7.43
C ASP A 162 -15.22 -26.10 8.24
N LEU A 163 -14.71 -25.03 7.65
CA LEU A 163 -14.76 -23.69 8.24
C LEU A 163 -16.10 -23.00 8.03
N PHE A 164 -16.82 -23.35 6.94
CA PHE A 164 -18.10 -22.71 6.60
C PHE A 164 -19.15 -22.90 7.71
N HIS A 165 -19.41 -24.14 8.10
CA HIS A 165 -20.43 -24.39 9.12
C HIS A 165 -19.96 -23.92 10.52
N SER A 166 -18.70 -24.03 10.83
CA SER A 166 -18.14 -23.55 12.12
C SER A 166 -18.26 -22.03 12.25
N THR A 167 -17.87 -21.29 11.20
CA THR A 167 -17.96 -19.82 11.21
C THR A 167 -19.41 -19.35 11.11
N LYS A 168 -20.25 -20.02 10.31
CA LYS A 168 -21.69 -19.70 10.24
C LYS A 168 -22.36 -19.77 11.60
N ALA A 169 -22.09 -20.85 12.34
CA ALA A 169 -22.63 -21.02 13.71
C ALA A 169 -22.12 -19.94 14.67
N ALA A 170 -20.84 -19.59 14.58
CA ALA A 170 -20.25 -18.56 15.42
C ALA A 170 -20.81 -17.16 15.09
N PHE A 171 -20.90 -16.80 13.81
CA PHE A 171 -21.39 -15.50 13.35
C PHE A 171 -22.87 -15.32 13.69
N ASP A 172 -23.71 -16.35 13.49
CA ASP A 172 -25.14 -16.31 13.80
C ASP A 172 -25.43 -16.21 15.31
N SER A 173 -24.51 -16.61 16.16
CA SER A 173 -24.68 -16.62 17.62
C SER A 173 -24.01 -15.44 18.34
N SER A 174 -23.28 -14.59 17.65
CA SER A 174 -22.50 -13.49 18.21
C SER A 174 -23.22 -12.15 18.08
N ASP A 175 -23.11 -11.33 19.12
CA ASP A 175 -23.54 -9.93 19.09
C ASP A 175 -22.43 -8.97 18.59
N THR A 176 -21.20 -9.49 18.39
CA THR A 176 -20.06 -8.72 17.89
C THR A 176 -19.59 -9.28 16.55
N ALA A 177 -19.24 -8.40 15.62
CA ALA A 177 -18.76 -8.79 14.31
C ALA A 177 -17.35 -9.39 14.37
N TYR A 178 -17.14 -10.45 13.60
CA TYR A 178 -15.85 -11.10 13.38
C TYR A 178 -15.19 -10.71 12.07
N THR A 179 -15.90 -9.96 11.22
CA THR A 179 -15.37 -9.47 9.94
C THR A 179 -15.47 -7.95 9.86
N ILE A 180 -14.70 -7.36 8.96
CA ILE A 180 -14.75 -5.92 8.67
C ILE A 180 -15.78 -5.56 7.60
N ASN A 181 -16.21 -6.53 6.78
CA ASN A 181 -17.07 -6.30 5.62
C ASN A 181 -17.92 -7.53 5.23
N GLY A 182 -18.09 -8.46 6.15
CA GLY A 182 -18.82 -9.72 5.94
C GLY A 182 -17.94 -10.89 5.48
N VAL A 183 -16.72 -10.65 4.99
CA VAL A 183 -15.82 -11.68 4.41
C VAL A 183 -14.44 -11.68 5.01
N HIS A 184 -13.85 -10.48 5.17
CA HIS A 184 -12.48 -10.36 5.67
C HIS A 184 -12.49 -10.25 7.19
N LEU A 185 -11.82 -11.20 7.83
CA LEU A 185 -11.78 -11.31 9.28
C LEU A 185 -11.10 -10.08 9.92
N ASN A 186 -11.69 -9.56 10.97
CA ASN A 186 -11.03 -8.64 11.90
C ASN A 186 -10.09 -9.40 12.86
N SER A 187 -9.49 -8.74 13.83
CA SER A 187 -8.54 -9.36 14.77
C SER A 187 -9.16 -10.53 15.56
N ASP A 188 -10.39 -10.37 16.04
CA ASP A 188 -11.10 -11.39 16.81
C ASP A 188 -11.54 -12.56 15.92
N GLY A 189 -11.99 -12.27 14.70
CA GLY A 189 -12.32 -13.27 13.70
C GLY A 189 -11.10 -14.11 13.28
N ASN A 190 -9.94 -13.48 13.09
CA ASN A 190 -8.70 -14.20 12.82
C ASN A 190 -8.31 -15.14 13.97
N ARG A 191 -8.46 -14.68 15.22
CA ARG A 191 -8.21 -15.52 16.40
C ARG A 191 -9.18 -16.70 16.48
N LEU A 192 -10.48 -16.44 16.23
CA LEU A 192 -11.53 -17.45 16.24
C LEU A 192 -11.27 -18.55 15.19
N VAL A 193 -11.07 -18.14 13.93
CA VAL A 193 -10.87 -19.09 12.81
C VAL A 193 -9.55 -19.86 12.97
N ALA A 194 -8.49 -19.20 13.44
CA ALA A 194 -7.25 -19.87 13.78
C ALA A 194 -7.45 -20.97 14.85
N GLY A 195 -8.33 -20.72 15.83
CA GLY A 195 -8.74 -21.70 16.82
C GLY A 195 -9.44 -22.90 16.20
N PHE A 196 -10.40 -22.69 15.31
CA PHE A 196 -11.11 -23.76 14.59
C PHE A 196 -10.17 -24.61 13.74
N ILE A 197 -9.23 -23.96 13.02
CA ILE A 197 -8.22 -24.66 12.23
C ILE A 197 -7.31 -25.49 13.14
N ALA A 198 -6.77 -24.89 14.19
CA ALA A 198 -5.87 -25.57 15.11
C ALA A 198 -6.55 -26.75 15.81
N GLU A 199 -7.78 -26.59 16.30
CA GLU A 199 -8.56 -27.68 16.89
C GLU A 199 -8.78 -28.84 15.91
N SER A 200 -9.17 -28.53 14.67
CA SER A 200 -9.41 -29.55 13.65
C SER A 200 -8.13 -30.31 13.27
N VAL A 201 -7.00 -29.60 13.17
CA VAL A 201 -5.70 -30.16 12.81
C VAL A 201 -5.11 -30.98 13.93
N LEU A 202 -5.19 -30.50 15.17
CA LEU A 202 -4.64 -31.14 16.35
C LEU A 202 -5.52 -32.29 16.86
N GLY A 203 -6.85 -32.18 16.75
CA GLY A 203 -7.84 -33.08 17.34
C GLY A 203 -8.20 -32.72 18.80
N TRP A 204 -7.76 -31.56 19.27
CA TRP A 204 -8.13 -31.00 20.60
C TRP A 204 -8.11 -29.47 20.54
N THR A 205 -8.86 -28.83 21.42
CA THR A 205 -8.95 -27.37 21.50
C THR A 205 -7.63 -26.78 22.00
N PRO A 206 -6.99 -25.84 21.30
CA PRO A 206 -5.73 -25.23 21.72
C PRO A 206 -5.93 -24.36 22.99
N ASP A 207 -4.90 -24.30 23.83
CA ASP A 207 -4.91 -23.46 25.04
C ASP A 207 -4.77 -21.95 24.64
N SER A 208 -5.89 -21.25 24.57
CA SER A 208 -5.93 -19.80 24.27
C SER A 208 -5.46 -18.92 25.43
N SER A 209 -5.21 -19.47 26.61
CA SER A 209 -4.75 -18.78 27.82
C SER A 209 -3.30 -19.09 28.17
N GLY A 210 -2.60 -19.81 27.32
CA GLY A 210 -1.21 -20.24 27.51
C GLY A 210 -0.27 -19.07 27.81
N LYS A 211 0.54 -19.21 28.88
CA LYS A 211 1.41 -18.14 29.41
C LYS A 211 2.41 -17.61 28.37
N ASN A 212 2.78 -18.41 27.36
CA ASN A 212 3.78 -18.08 26.37
C ASN A 212 3.14 -17.61 25.05
N LEU A 213 1.81 -17.66 24.94
CA LEU A 213 1.12 -17.41 23.65
C LEU A 213 1.41 -16.01 23.09
N ALA A 214 1.46 -14.99 23.95
CA ALA A 214 1.77 -13.63 23.53
C ALA A 214 3.19 -13.51 22.97
N SER A 215 4.19 -14.07 23.65
CA SER A 215 5.60 -14.04 23.20
C SER A 215 5.83 -14.89 21.95
N ILE A 216 5.12 -16.02 21.82
CA ILE A 216 5.14 -16.82 20.59
C ILE A 216 4.59 -15.99 19.43
N ARG A 217 3.43 -15.32 19.63
CA ARG A 217 2.79 -14.53 18.61
C ARG A 217 3.64 -13.34 18.15
N GLU A 218 4.30 -12.65 19.08
CA GLU A 218 5.24 -11.58 18.76
C GLU A 218 6.38 -12.10 17.86
N ALA A 219 7.00 -13.22 18.23
CA ALA A 219 8.05 -13.85 17.43
C ALA A 219 7.52 -14.32 16.05
N VAL A 220 6.29 -14.85 15.99
CA VAL A 220 5.63 -15.25 14.72
C VAL A 220 5.41 -14.03 13.83
N GLN A 221 4.96 -12.92 14.37
CA GLN A 221 4.72 -11.70 13.58
C GLN A 221 6.04 -11.12 13.05
N ASP A 222 7.11 -11.10 13.83
CA ASP A 222 8.46 -10.72 13.37
C ASP A 222 8.95 -11.65 12.24
N LYS A 223 8.85 -12.97 12.41
CA LYS A 223 9.19 -13.94 11.36
C LYS A 223 8.33 -13.71 10.11
N ASN A 224 7.02 -13.51 10.26
CA ASN A 224 6.11 -13.30 9.14
C ASN A 224 6.41 -12.01 8.37
N TRP A 225 6.87 -10.93 9.02
CA TRP A 225 7.36 -9.72 8.36
C TRP A 225 8.51 -10.03 7.38
N HIS A 226 9.52 -10.78 7.82
CA HIS A 226 10.67 -11.13 6.99
C HIS A 226 10.27 -12.08 5.85
N TRP A 227 9.43 -13.09 6.15
CA TRP A 227 8.93 -14.00 5.13
C TRP A 227 8.03 -13.32 4.11
N PHE A 228 7.16 -12.41 4.54
CA PHE A 228 6.30 -11.65 3.65
C PHE A 228 7.15 -10.84 2.65
N ASN A 229 8.16 -10.13 3.10
CA ASN A 229 9.05 -9.38 2.23
C ASN A 229 9.92 -10.29 1.33
N ARG A 230 10.25 -11.51 1.80
CA ARG A 230 10.91 -12.53 0.99
C ARG A 230 10.02 -13.05 -0.13
N TYR A 231 8.78 -13.37 0.17
CA TYR A 231 7.85 -14.02 -0.74
C TYR A 231 7.18 -13.02 -1.69
N ARG A 232 6.65 -11.92 -1.15
CA ARG A 232 6.01 -10.86 -1.96
C ARG A 232 7.02 -10.07 -2.77
N ALA A 233 8.19 -9.83 -2.23
CA ALA A 233 9.29 -9.08 -2.84
C ALA A 233 8.79 -7.84 -3.59
N THR A 234 8.40 -6.80 -2.84
CA THR A 234 8.11 -5.49 -3.43
C THR A 234 9.18 -5.13 -4.46
N ASP A 235 8.79 -4.45 -5.54
CA ASP A 235 9.68 -4.17 -6.68
C ASP A 235 10.07 -5.44 -7.48
N GLY A 236 9.16 -6.42 -7.55
CA GLY A 236 9.40 -7.71 -8.19
C GLY A 236 9.86 -7.64 -9.64
N ASN A 237 9.54 -6.55 -10.37
CA ASN A 237 10.01 -6.33 -11.72
C ASN A 237 11.53 -6.06 -11.78
N ASP A 238 12.12 -5.48 -10.72
CA ASP A 238 13.56 -5.34 -10.55
C ASP A 238 14.20 -6.61 -10.01
N VAL A 239 13.45 -7.46 -9.31
CA VAL A 239 13.93 -8.74 -8.77
C VAL A 239 13.94 -9.83 -9.85
N TRP A 240 12.83 -10.05 -10.55
CA TRP A 240 12.63 -11.17 -11.49
C TRP A 240 12.21 -10.73 -12.90
N GLY A 241 11.65 -9.52 -13.03
CA GLY A 241 11.05 -9.06 -14.27
C GLY A 241 12.00 -8.41 -15.24
N GLY A 242 11.47 -7.57 -16.13
CA GLY A 242 12.21 -6.99 -17.24
C GLY A 242 13.37 -6.06 -16.85
N ARG A 243 13.39 -5.55 -15.61
CA ARG A 243 14.47 -4.68 -15.12
C ARG A 243 15.51 -5.38 -14.25
N SER A 244 15.34 -6.64 -13.93
CA SER A 244 16.29 -7.40 -13.11
C SER A 244 17.69 -7.47 -13.72
N LEU A 245 17.76 -7.60 -15.05
CA LEU A 245 19.02 -7.71 -15.79
C LEU A 245 19.55 -6.35 -16.32
N LEU A 246 18.97 -5.22 -15.90
CA LEU A 246 19.58 -3.91 -16.18
C LEU A 246 20.96 -3.85 -15.54
N SER A 247 21.93 -3.44 -16.33
CA SER A 247 23.34 -3.44 -15.95
C SER A 247 23.83 -2.01 -15.70
N PHE A 248 24.53 -1.82 -14.61
CA PHE A 248 25.05 -0.54 -14.13
C PHE A 248 26.58 -0.58 -14.04
N THR A 249 27.17 0.14 -13.11
CA THR A 249 28.61 0.23 -12.92
C THR A 249 29.25 -1.17 -12.80
N ASN A 250 30.35 -1.38 -13.48
CA ASN A 250 31.11 -2.65 -13.53
C ASN A 250 30.29 -3.88 -14.00
N GLY A 251 29.16 -3.66 -14.68
CA GLY A 251 28.30 -4.74 -15.16
C GLY A 251 27.39 -5.36 -14.10
N GLN A 252 27.36 -4.82 -12.88
CA GLN A 252 26.46 -5.28 -11.80
C GLN A 252 25.01 -5.02 -12.16
N THR A 253 24.15 -6.00 -11.90
CA THR A 253 22.72 -5.92 -12.21
C THR A 253 21.87 -5.78 -10.94
N ASN A 254 20.60 -5.37 -11.10
CA ASN A 254 19.63 -5.46 -10.00
C ASN A 254 19.45 -6.91 -9.54
N TYR A 255 19.52 -7.87 -10.46
CA TYR A 255 19.44 -9.30 -10.12
C TYR A 255 20.53 -9.71 -9.11
N ASP A 256 21.77 -9.32 -9.34
CA ASP A 256 22.90 -9.69 -8.46
C ASP A 256 22.67 -9.18 -7.02
N VAL A 257 22.13 -7.98 -6.88
CA VAL A 257 21.90 -7.32 -5.60
C VAL A 257 20.63 -7.86 -4.92
N LEU A 258 19.51 -7.85 -5.63
CA LEU A 258 18.20 -8.17 -5.02
C LEU A 258 18.01 -9.67 -4.75
N HIS A 259 18.62 -10.56 -5.55
CA HIS A 259 18.62 -11.99 -5.23
C HIS A 259 19.48 -12.31 -4.00
N HIS A 260 20.56 -11.56 -3.78
CA HIS A 260 21.32 -11.65 -2.53
C HIS A 260 20.49 -11.19 -1.33
N GLU A 261 19.68 -10.11 -1.46
CA GLU A 261 18.75 -9.69 -0.42
C GLU A 261 17.66 -10.74 -0.13
N LEU A 262 17.17 -11.45 -1.16
CA LEU A 262 16.27 -12.57 -0.94
C LEU A 262 16.93 -13.68 -0.10
N GLU A 263 18.22 -13.97 -0.34
CA GLU A 263 18.99 -14.90 0.46
C GLU A 263 19.15 -14.40 1.91
N GLN A 264 19.44 -13.10 2.11
CA GLN A 264 19.46 -12.52 3.46
C GLN A 264 18.14 -12.73 4.19
N LEU A 265 17.01 -12.51 3.51
CA LEU A 265 15.66 -12.73 4.07
C LEU A 265 15.39 -14.20 4.40
N ASP A 266 15.94 -15.16 3.64
CA ASP A 266 15.86 -16.59 3.98
C ASP A 266 16.59 -16.88 5.30
N TYR A 267 17.79 -16.32 5.53
CA TYR A 267 18.51 -16.44 6.82
C TYR A 267 17.75 -15.76 7.95
N LEU A 268 17.30 -14.52 7.76
CA LEU A 268 16.56 -13.74 8.77
C LEU A 268 15.29 -14.47 9.20
N THR A 269 14.55 -15.04 8.25
CA THR A 269 13.34 -15.81 8.51
C THR A 269 13.67 -17.08 9.32
N ALA A 270 14.70 -17.84 8.93
CA ALA A 270 15.10 -19.06 9.61
C ALA A 270 15.65 -18.80 11.04
N ASN A 271 16.33 -17.66 11.26
CA ASN A 271 16.77 -17.28 12.61
C ASN A 271 15.58 -17.01 13.52
N ARG A 272 14.51 -16.44 12.99
CA ARG A 272 13.26 -16.16 13.73
C ARG A 272 12.44 -17.41 14.01
N ASP A 273 12.49 -18.45 13.17
CA ASP A 273 11.92 -19.76 13.51
C ASP A 273 12.50 -20.28 14.82
N ARG A 274 13.81 -20.11 15.05
CA ARG A 274 14.48 -20.53 16.30
C ARG A 274 14.00 -19.74 17.51
N VAL A 275 13.68 -18.45 17.34
CA VAL A 275 13.08 -17.62 18.40
C VAL A 275 11.69 -18.13 18.76
N ILE A 276 10.86 -18.46 17.76
CA ILE A 276 9.52 -19.04 17.93
C ILE A 276 9.62 -20.36 18.72
N TRP A 277 10.51 -21.28 18.33
CA TRP A 277 10.68 -22.56 19.03
C TRP A 277 11.18 -22.39 20.47
N ALA A 278 12.03 -21.38 20.71
CA ALA A 278 12.47 -21.04 22.06
C ALA A 278 11.30 -20.52 22.92
N ALA A 279 10.51 -19.59 22.36
CA ALA A 279 9.33 -19.01 23.01
C ALA A 279 8.27 -20.09 23.32
N ALA A 280 8.02 -21.03 22.40
CA ALA A 280 7.12 -22.17 22.62
C ALA A 280 7.56 -23.07 23.81
N ARG A 281 8.86 -23.16 24.03
CA ARG A 281 9.44 -23.87 25.18
C ARG A 281 9.58 -23.03 26.44
N GLY A 282 9.00 -21.81 26.45
CA GLY A 282 9.05 -20.88 27.58
C GLY A 282 10.42 -20.25 27.81
N ARG A 283 11.24 -20.11 26.77
CA ARG A 283 12.56 -19.47 26.82
C ARG A 283 12.52 -18.14 26.04
N THR A 284 13.09 -17.09 26.60
CA THR A 284 13.31 -15.82 25.93
C THR A 284 14.67 -15.82 25.24
N THR A 285 14.70 -15.53 23.95
CA THR A 285 15.92 -15.35 23.17
C THR A 285 15.68 -14.28 22.11
N GLN A 286 16.74 -13.68 21.61
CA GLN A 286 16.71 -12.80 20.43
C GLN A 286 17.19 -13.57 19.21
N ALA A 287 16.83 -13.09 18.03
CA ALA A 287 17.37 -13.63 16.78
C ALA A 287 18.88 -13.37 16.72
N ASP A 288 19.63 -14.40 16.35
CA ASP A 288 21.07 -14.28 16.07
C ASP A 288 21.25 -14.18 14.55
N ASP A 289 21.42 -12.95 14.09
CA ASP A 289 21.57 -12.62 12.67
C ASP A 289 23.05 -12.52 12.23
N SER A 290 23.99 -12.99 13.06
CA SER A 290 25.45 -12.98 12.76
C SER A 290 25.83 -13.87 11.57
N ASN A 291 24.94 -14.79 11.18
CA ASN A 291 25.11 -15.69 10.03
C ASN A 291 24.53 -15.13 8.73
N VAL A 292 23.88 -13.95 8.77
CA VAL A 292 23.33 -13.31 7.55
C VAL A 292 24.48 -12.79 6.70
N PRO A 293 24.53 -13.10 5.39
CA PRO A 293 25.57 -12.56 4.51
C PRO A 293 25.55 -11.03 4.49
N PRO A 294 26.70 -10.33 4.41
CA PRO A 294 26.75 -8.89 4.31
C PRO A 294 26.09 -8.42 3.00
N ALA A 295 25.55 -7.19 2.97
CA ALA A 295 24.97 -6.60 1.76
C ALA A 295 26.00 -6.54 0.63
N VAL A 296 25.51 -6.64 -0.60
CA VAL A 296 26.36 -6.46 -1.80
C VAL A 296 26.73 -4.98 -1.92
N GLU A 297 28.01 -4.69 -2.05
CA GLU A 297 28.47 -3.32 -2.33
C GLU A 297 28.06 -2.90 -3.75
N VAL A 298 27.46 -1.72 -3.86
CA VAL A 298 27.05 -1.11 -5.12
C VAL A 298 27.81 0.19 -5.32
N GLU A 299 28.39 0.36 -6.51
CA GLU A 299 29.03 1.61 -6.90
C GLU A 299 28.05 2.50 -7.67
N THR A 300 28.02 3.79 -7.33
CA THR A 300 27.21 4.76 -8.08
C THR A 300 27.63 4.86 -9.54
N ASN A 301 26.69 5.10 -10.41
CA ASN A 301 26.94 5.43 -11.81
C ASN A 301 26.81 6.95 -12.08
N LEU A 302 26.78 7.78 -11.06
CA LEU A 302 26.86 9.24 -11.22
C LEU A 302 28.24 9.64 -11.74
N GLY A 303 28.27 10.60 -12.68
CA GLY A 303 29.51 11.15 -13.22
C GLY A 303 30.21 12.11 -12.24
N GLU A 304 31.48 12.41 -12.52
CA GLU A 304 32.29 13.32 -11.68
C GLU A 304 31.63 14.70 -11.50
N GLU A 305 30.96 15.23 -12.52
CA GLU A 305 30.25 16.52 -12.44
C GLU A 305 29.14 16.51 -11.40
N GLN A 306 28.37 15.40 -11.31
CA GLN A 306 27.31 15.25 -10.32
C GLN A 306 27.86 15.05 -8.91
N LEU A 307 28.97 14.32 -8.78
CA LEU A 307 29.68 14.10 -7.51
C LEU A 307 30.38 15.36 -6.97
N GLN A 308 30.64 16.34 -7.83
CA GLN A 308 31.30 17.60 -7.47
C GLN A 308 30.37 18.82 -7.45
N GLY A 309 29.06 18.62 -7.60
CA GLY A 309 28.09 19.72 -7.63
C GLY A 309 28.13 20.56 -8.90
N GLY A 310 28.53 19.98 -10.03
CA GLY A 310 28.57 20.66 -11.33
C GLY A 310 27.17 20.88 -11.93
N GLU A 311 27.10 21.58 -13.09
CA GLU A 311 25.86 21.94 -13.80
C GLU A 311 25.09 20.73 -14.42
N SER A 312 25.07 19.61 -13.76
CA SER A 312 24.31 18.44 -14.20
C SER A 312 22.80 18.69 -14.03
N LYS A 313 22.01 18.31 -15.04
CA LYS A 313 20.54 18.36 -14.98
C LYS A 313 19.92 17.24 -14.13
N THR A 314 20.72 16.39 -13.52
CA THR A 314 20.28 15.13 -12.90
C THR A 314 20.45 15.08 -11.39
N GLY A 315 20.85 16.17 -10.74
CA GLY A 315 21.05 16.23 -9.28
C GLY A 315 22.53 16.09 -8.88
N SER A 316 22.81 16.30 -7.62
CA SER A 316 24.14 16.29 -7.02
C SER A 316 24.11 15.61 -5.65
N ILE A 317 25.19 14.92 -5.27
CA ILE A 317 25.36 14.42 -3.89
C ILE A 317 25.74 15.52 -2.89
N LEU A 318 25.99 16.74 -3.36
CA LEU A 318 26.18 17.91 -2.52
C LEU A 318 24.84 18.60 -2.36
N TYR A 319 24.24 18.42 -1.21
CA TYR A 319 22.94 19.01 -0.88
C TYR A 319 23.12 20.44 -0.40
N ALA A 320 22.25 21.34 -0.91
CA ALA A 320 22.09 22.68 -0.35
C ALA A 320 21.41 22.57 1.02
N THR A 321 21.72 23.49 1.94
CA THR A 321 20.91 23.64 3.18
C THR A 321 19.48 24.03 2.81
N PRO A 322 18.49 23.85 3.71
CA PRO A 322 17.12 24.28 3.44
C PRO A 322 17.01 25.76 3.04
N GLU A 323 17.79 26.64 3.67
CA GLU A 323 17.83 28.08 3.36
C GLU A 323 18.50 28.35 1.99
N GLU A 324 19.56 27.64 1.64
CA GLU A 324 20.21 27.76 0.32
C GLU A 324 19.29 27.27 -0.79
N SER A 325 18.58 26.14 -0.58
CA SER A 325 17.58 25.61 -1.52
C SER A 325 16.42 26.57 -1.70
N MET A 326 15.91 27.15 -0.61
CA MET A 326 14.88 28.19 -0.65
C MET A 326 15.37 29.46 -1.39
N ALA A 327 16.61 29.89 -1.17
CA ALA A 327 17.20 31.04 -1.86
C ALA A 327 17.42 30.80 -3.37
N ALA A 328 17.49 29.54 -3.78
CA ALA A 328 17.56 29.13 -5.21
C ALA A 328 16.22 29.18 -5.94
N MET A 329 15.11 29.50 -5.24
CA MET A 329 13.76 29.56 -5.80
C MET A 329 13.43 30.93 -6.38
N THR A 330 12.73 30.92 -7.50
CA THR A 330 12.10 32.10 -8.11
C THR A 330 10.59 31.86 -8.11
N LEU A 331 9.82 32.80 -7.55
CA LEU A 331 8.37 32.70 -7.44
C LEU A 331 7.70 33.69 -8.41
N ALA A 332 6.45 33.39 -8.78
CA ALA A 332 5.58 34.31 -9.48
C ALA A 332 5.41 35.63 -8.70
N GLU A 333 5.10 36.73 -9.41
CA GLU A 333 4.93 38.06 -8.81
C GLU A 333 3.86 38.04 -7.71
N GLY A 334 4.23 38.58 -6.52
CA GLY A 334 3.34 38.69 -5.36
C GLY A 334 3.26 37.44 -4.51
N LEU A 335 4.07 36.41 -4.77
CA LEU A 335 4.22 35.26 -3.90
C LEU A 335 5.52 35.32 -3.08
N GLU A 336 5.48 34.74 -1.90
CA GLU A 336 6.62 34.60 -1.00
C GLU A 336 6.70 33.14 -0.55
N VAL A 337 7.92 32.65 -0.23
CA VAL A 337 8.14 31.30 0.29
C VAL A 337 8.83 31.38 1.65
N ASN A 338 8.41 30.52 2.56
CA ASN A 338 9.15 30.22 3.78
C ASN A 338 9.33 28.70 3.95
N LEU A 339 10.33 28.33 4.73
CA LEU A 339 10.53 26.94 5.15
C LEU A 339 9.51 26.61 6.23
N PHE A 340 8.66 25.60 6.00
CA PHE A 340 7.69 25.12 6.99
C PHE A 340 8.30 24.03 7.88
N ALA A 341 8.99 23.07 7.29
CA ALA A 341 9.68 21.99 7.99
C ALA A 341 10.85 21.46 7.15
N SER A 342 11.87 20.92 7.81
CA SER A 342 13.02 20.28 7.16
C SER A 342 13.59 19.15 8.00
N GLU A 343 14.45 18.36 7.38
CA GLU A 343 15.27 17.33 8.02
C GLU A 343 16.17 17.87 9.14
N GLU A 344 16.62 19.13 9.02
CA GLU A 344 17.43 19.78 10.07
C GLU A 344 16.62 20.11 11.32
N MET A 345 15.32 20.40 11.16
CA MET A 345 14.39 20.61 12.25
C MET A 345 13.90 19.29 12.83
N PHE A 346 13.55 18.34 11.96
CA PHE A 346 12.92 17.07 12.29
C PHE A 346 13.57 15.96 11.48
N PRO A 347 14.51 15.19 12.04
CA PRO A 347 15.20 14.09 11.33
C PRO A 347 14.27 12.98 10.83
N GLU A 348 13.02 12.95 11.28
CA GLU A 348 11.98 12.04 10.81
C GLU A 348 11.41 12.43 9.43
N LEU A 349 11.57 13.69 9.00
CA LEU A 349 11.07 14.20 7.74
C LEU A 349 12.04 13.84 6.60
N VAL A 350 12.00 12.59 6.17
CA VAL A 350 12.86 12.05 5.12
C VAL A 350 12.05 11.70 3.90
N ASN A 351 12.44 12.17 2.73
CA ASN A 351 11.83 11.85 1.44
C ASN A 351 10.28 11.92 1.48
N PRO A 352 9.65 13.07 1.77
CA PRO A 352 8.19 13.21 1.77
C PRO A 352 7.62 13.02 0.36
N VAL A 353 6.60 12.17 0.23
CA VAL A 353 6.00 11.78 -1.05
C VAL A 353 4.56 12.23 -1.23
N GLN A 354 3.83 12.47 -0.15
CA GLN A 354 2.52 13.09 -0.17
C GLN A 354 2.31 13.92 1.10
N VAL A 355 1.58 15.03 0.95
CA VAL A 355 1.10 15.87 2.05
C VAL A 355 -0.42 15.96 2.03
N GLY A 356 -1.00 16.32 3.17
CA GLY A 356 -2.45 16.52 3.28
C GLY A 356 -2.81 17.23 4.57
N VAL A 357 -4.00 17.84 4.65
CA VAL A 357 -4.46 18.62 5.80
C VAL A 357 -5.60 17.91 6.50
N ASP A 358 -5.45 17.64 7.80
CA ASP A 358 -6.47 16.97 8.60
C ASP A 358 -7.62 17.90 9.03
N THR A 359 -8.63 17.35 9.72
CA THR A 359 -9.80 18.11 10.20
C THR A 359 -9.47 19.12 11.30
N ARG A 360 -8.27 19.06 11.90
CA ARG A 360 -7.74 20.05 12.87
C ARG A 360 -6.94 21.16 12.18
N GLY A 361 -6.74 21.08 10.86
CA GLY A 361 -5.93 22.03 10.08
C GLY A 361 -4.44 21.76 10.12
N ARG A 362 -3.99 20.61 10.67
CA ARG A 362 -2.59 20.24 10.76
C ARG A 362 -2.12 19.59 9.47
N LEU A 363 -0.91 19.91 9.05
CA LEU A 363 -0.28 19.27 7.90
C LEU A 363 0.23 17.88 8.27
N TRP A 364 -0.01 16.90 7.39
CA TRP A 364 0.54 15.56 7.46
C TRP A 364 1.46 15.30 6.29
N ALA A 365 2.45 14.43 6.50
CA ALA A 365 3.35 13.98 5.45
C ALA A 365 3.54 12.45 5.51
N ALA A 366 3.46 11.80 4.35
CA ALA A 366 3.96 10.44 4.17
C ALA A 366 5.43 10.51 3.79
N THR A 367 6.30 9.84 4.53
CA THR A 367 7.75 9.80 4.28
C THR A 367 8.19 8.41 3.87
N TRP A 368 9.06 8.33 2.86
CA TRP A 368 9.55 7.08 2.31
C TRP A 368 11.06 6.96 2.45
N ALA A 369 11.52 6.85 3.71
CA ALA A 369 12.94 6.78 4.07
C ALA A 369 13.64 5.54 3.50
N THR A 370 12.91 4.46 3.21
CA THR A 370 13.45 3.23 2.63
C THR A 370 13.39 3.18 1.10
N TYR A 371 13.15 4.33 0.44
CA TYR A 371 13.06 4.42 -1.02
C TYR A 371 14.28 3.82 -1.75
N PRO A 372 14.12 3.09 -2.85
CA PRO A 372 12.85 2.67 -3.47
C PRO A 372 12.25 1.41 -2.87
N LYS A 373 12.96 0.72 -1.99
CA LYS A 373 12.56 -0.53 -1.37
C LYS A 373 13.33 -0.75 -0.08
N TRP A 374 12.66 -1.22 0.98
CA TRP A 374 13.28 -1.59 2.24
C TRP A 374 14.44 -2.59 2.05
N GLU A 375 15.56 -2.35 2.72
CA GLU A 375 16.76 -3.20 2.73
C GLU A 375 16.73 -4.13 3.97
N PRO A 376 16.91 -5.47 3.80
CA PRO A 376 16.61 -6.44 4.85
C PRO A 376 17.35 -6.26 6.18
N MET A 377 18.55 -5.69 6.17
CA MET A 377 19.37 -5.49 7.36
C MET A 377 19.26 -4.09 7.97
N LYS A 378 18.41 -3.23 7.40
CA LYS A 378 18.15 -1.87 7.90
C LYS A 378 16.81 -1.78 8.62
N GLU A 379 16.66 -0.77 9.47
CA GLU A 379 15.39 -0.46 10.10
C GLU A 379 14.36 -0.03 9.04
N MET A 380 13.11 -0.45 9.19
CA MET A 380 12.00 0.06 8.40
C MET A 380 11.50 1.34 9.07
N ASP A 381 11.82 2.47 8.46
CA ASP A 381 11.60 3.79 9.05
C ASP A 381 10.71 4.73 8.21
N ASP A 382 9.92 4.15 7.31
CA ASP A 382 8.86 4.87 6.60
C ASP A 382 7.74 5.26 7.55
N ARG A 383 7.20 6.48 7.43
CA ARG A 383 6.29 7.05 8.44
C ARG A 383 5.15 7.85 7.83
N LEU A 384 4.06 7.94 8.59
CA LEU A 384 3.11 9.04 8.51
C LEU A 384 3.41 10.00 9.66
N LEU A 385 3.67 11.26 9.32
CA LEU A 385 4.00 12.33 10.25
C LEU A 385 2.87 13.34 10.35
N ILE A 386 2.67 13.90 11.55
CA ILE A 386 1.86 15.09 11.79
C ILE A 386 2.81 16.24 12.12
N LEU A 387 2.62 17.39 11.48
CA LEU A 387 3.43 18.59 11.60
C LEU A 387 2.56 19.77 12.05
N PRO A 388 2.29 19.92 13.35
CA PRO A 388 1.47 21.02 13.86
C PRO A 388 2.22 22.36 13.77
N ASP A 389 1.49 23.42 13.43
CA ASP A 389 1.88 24.83 13.60
C ASP A 389 0.82 25.48 14.50
N GLU A 390 1.00 25.33 15.84
CA GLU A 390 0.00 25.75 16.83
C GLU A 390 -0.03 27.28 17.00
N ASN A 391 1.14 27.91 16.82
CA ASN A 391 1.28 29.35 16.98
C ASN A 391 0.95 30.13 15.68
N ARG A 392 0.79 29.40 14.55
CA ARG A 392 0.45 29.92 13.22
C ARG A 392 1.44 30.92 12.65
N ASP A 393 2.72 30.72 12.91
CA ASP A 393 3.77 31.55 12.33
C ASP A 393 4.25 31.04 10.95
N GLY A 394 3.71 29.89 10.52
CA GLY A 394 4.03 29.26 9.24
C GLY A 394 5.26 28.35 9.29
N VAL A 395 5.65 27.93 10.48
CA VAL A 395 6.72 26.97 10.74
C VAL A 395 6.19 25.87 11.67
N ALA A 396 6.45 24.62 11.37
CA ALA A 396 6.02 23.53 12.25
C ALA A 396 6.70 23.60 13.62
N ASP A 397 5.92 23.55 14.71
CA ASP A 397 6.43 23.60 16.08
C ASP A 397 7.06 22.27 16.52
N THR A 398 6.56 21.15 15.99
CA THR A 398 6.99 19.81 16.36
C THR A 398 6.65 18.80 15.25
N VAL A 399 7.17 17.57 15.41
CA VAL A 399 6.81 16.43 14.57
C VAL A 399 6.29 15.30 15.45
N ILE A 400 5.20 14.65 15.01
CA ILE A 400 4.63 13.48 15.67
C ILE A 400 4.63 12.33 14.66
N THR A 401 5.22 11.20 15.03
CA THR A 401 5.08 9.98 14.24
C THR A 401 3.74 9.33 14.56
N PHE A 402 2.76 9.51 13.67
CA PHE A 402 1.44 8.91 13.81
C PHE A 402 1.49 7.37 13.65
N ALA A 403 2.26 6.89 12.68
CA ALA A 403 2.49 5.47 12.48
C ALA A 403 3.74 5.20 11.64
N LYS A 404 4.42 4.06 11.89
CA LYS A 404 5.36 3.48 10.93
C LYS A 404 4.58 2.64 9.91
N VAL A 405 4.76 2.95 8.62
CA VAL A 405 4.05 2.33 7.51
C VAL A 405 5.03 2.04 6.39
N HIS A 406 5.21 0.77 6.06
CA HIS A 406 6.12 0.37 4.98
C HIS A 406 5.60 0.88 3.63
N ASN A 407 6.47 1.61 2.91
CA ASN A 407 6.24 2.07 1.54
C ASN A 407 4.95 2.89 1.38
N PRO A 408 4.77 4.02 2.11
CA PRO A 408 3.53 4.81 2.09
C PRO A 408 3.49 5.72 0.86
N THR A 409 2.99 5.20 -0.25
CA THR A 409 2.96 5.90 -1.55
C THR A 409 1.76 6.82 -1.75
N GLY A 410 0.88 6.91 -0.77
CA GLY A 410 -0.25 7.85 -0.75
C GLY A 410 -1.20 7.58 0.41
N PHE A 411 -1.91 8.61 0.84
CA PHE A 411 -2.90 8.51 1.92
C PHE A 411 -4.07 9.46 1.73
N GLU A 412 -5.19 9.18 2.43
CA GLU A 412 -6.37 10.06 2.47
C GLU A 412 -7.12 9.89 3.79
N PHE A 413 -7.69 10.97 4.31
CA PHE A 413 -8.43 10.97 5.58
C PHE A 413 -9.81 10.36 5.42
N TRP A 414 -10.22 9.55 6.40
CA TRP A 414 -11.54 8.95 6.44
C TRP A 414 -11.93 8.54 7.86
N ASN A 415 -13.17 8.77 8.24
CA ASN A 415 -13.79 8.29 9.50
C ASN A 415 -12.96 8.58 10.77
N GLY A 416 -12.33 9.75 10.84
CA GLY A 416 -11.49 10.17 11.96
C GLY A 416 -10.15 9.44 12.06
N GLY A 417 -9.72 8.82 10.99
CA GLY A 417 -8.42 8.20 10.81
C GLY A 417 -7.90 8.46 9.40
N VAL A 418 -6.97 7.63 8.93
CA VAL A 418 -6.32 7.75 7.63
C VAL A 418 -6.27 6.40 6.92
N ILE A 419 -6.57 6.40 5.62
CA ILE A 419 -6.34 5.27 4.73
C ILE A 419 -5.02 5.53 4.02
N VAL A 420 -4.07 4.58 4.13
CA VAL A 420 -2.74 4.70 3.56
C VAL A 420 -2.40 3.49 2.69
N ALA A 421 -1.80 3.73 1.53
CA ALA A 421 -1.23 2.67 0.73
C ALA A 421 0.05 2.13 1.40
N SER A 422 0.06 0.84 1.66
CA SER A 422 1.23 0.06 2.09
C SER A 422 1.22 -1.21 1.25
N VAL A 423 1.56 -1.04 -0.03
CA VAL A 423 1.36 -2.12 -1.02
C VAL A 423 2.00 -3.44 -0.58
N PRO A 424 1.28 -4.57 -0.76
CA PRO A 424 0.07 -4.76 -1.56
C PRO A 424 -1.25 -4.40 -0.86
N ASN A 425 -1.23 -3.72 0.29
CA ASN A 425 -2.41 -3.46 1.11
C ASN A 425 -2.79 -1.98 1.14
N LEU A 426 -4.08 -1.69 1.38
CA LEU A 426 -4.54 -0.44 1.98
C LEU A 426 -4.80 -0.66 3.46
N LEU A 427 -4.22 0.19 4.28
CA LEU A 427 -4.38 0.16 5.73
C LEU A 427 -5.28 1.31 6.17
N PHE A 428 -6.21 1.04 7.07
CA PHE A 428 -6.89 2.07 7.84
C PHE A 428 -6.24 2.16 9.22
N LEU A 429 -5.78 3.35 9.56
CA LEU A 429 -5.11 3.68 10.81
C LEU A 429 -5.91 4.74 11.56
N LYS A 430 -6.05 4.60 12.86
CA LYS A 430 -6.78 5.56 13.68
C LYS A 430 -6.18 5.64 15.08
N ASP A 431 -6.17 6.84 15.63
CA ASP A 431 -5.97 7.13 17.03
C ASP A 431 -7.35 7.16 17.72
N THR A 432 -7.54 6.36 18.76
CA THR A 432 -8.82 6.29 19.51
C THR A 432 -8.72 6.83 20.94
N ASP A 433 -7.50 7.05 21.45
CA ASP A 433 -7.28 7.58 22.81
C ASP A 433 -6.81 9.03 22.84
N GLY A 434 -6.46 9.60 21.68
CA GLY A 434 -6.21 11.02 21.49
C GLY A 434 -4.77 11.43 21.75
N ASP A 435 -3.81 10.49 21.64
CA ASP A 435 -2.38 10.77 21.81
C ASP A 435 -1.64 11.08 20.51
N ASP A 436 -2.38 11.15 19.39
CA ASP A 436 -1.90 11.35 18.03
C ASP A 436 -0.99 10.21 17.50
N VAL A 437 -1.10 9.00 18.08
CA VAL A 437 -0.47 7.77 17.60
C VAL A 437 -1.53 6.74 17.25
N ALA A 438 -1.37 6.05 16.14
CA ALA A 438 -2.35 5.05 15.71
C ALA A 438 -2.35 3.82 16.62
N ASP A 439 -3.46 3.55 17.32
CA ASP A 439 -3.72 2.35 18.10
C ASP A 439 -4.63 1.35 17.36
N VAL A 440 -5.32 1.78 16.32
CA VAL A 440 -6.08 0.93 15.39
C VAL A 440 -5.32 0.78 14.08
N ARG A 441 -5.12 -0.48 13.66
CA ARG A 441 -4.53 -0.82 12.36
C ARG A 441 -5.33 -1.93 11.71
N ILE A 442 -6.00 -1.63 10.61
CA ILE A 442 -6.86 -2.57 9.88
C ILE A 442 -6.41 -2.61 8.42
N GLU A 443 -6.13 -3.80 7.91
CA GLU A 443 -6.00 -4.01 6.48
C GLU A 443 -7.40 -4.02 5.86
N ILE A 444 -7.80 -2.89 5.25
CA ILE A 444 -9.14 -2.77 4.67
C ILE A 444 -9.24 -3.36 3.27
N MET A 445 -8.14 -3.42 2.54
CA MET A 445 -8.06 -4.03 1.22
C MET A 445 -6.67 -4.61 1.00
N GLY A 446 -6.59 -5.79 0.39
CA GLY A 446 -5.34 -6.44 -0.03
C GLY A 446 -5.34 -6.75 -1.53
N GLY A 447 -4.19 -7.16 -2.06
CA GLY A 447 -4.04 -7.60 -3.43
C GLY A 447 -3.71 -6.51 -4.43
N LEU A 448 -3.24 -5.34 -3.98
CA LEU A 448 -2.67 -4.32 -4.88
C LEU A 448 -1.34 -4.80 -5.48
N GLY A 449 -1.07 -4.37 -6.71
CA GLY A 449 0.20 -4.66 -7.35
C GLY A 449 1.38 -3.97 -6.65
N SER A 450 2.47 -4.70 -6.44
CA SER A 450 3.70 -4.24 -5.79
C SER A 450 4.97 -4.55 -6.57
N ALA A 451 4.84 -4.99 -7.82
CA ALA A 451 5.99 -5.37 -8.66
C ALA A 451 6.83 -4.19 -9.14
N ASP A 452 6.30 -2.98 -9.03
CA ASP A 452 6.99 -1.74 -9.34
C ASP A 452 6.56 -0.68 -8.33
N THR A 453 7.45 -0.31 -7.41
CA THR A 453 7.16 0.61 -6.33
C THR A 453 6.91 2.05 -6.83
N HIS A 454 7.55 2.47 -7.93
CA HIS A 454 7.31 3.76 -8.56
C HIS A 454 5.95 3.84 -9.29
N HIS A 455 5.34 2.70 -9.57
CA HIS A 455 4.07 2.57 -10.27
C HIS A 455 2.97 1.97 -9.37
N SER A 456 3.21 1.84 -8.07
CA SER A 456 2.19 1.37 -7.11
C SER A 456 1.09 2.41 -6.91
N ALA A 457 0.08 2.08 -6.11
CA ALA A 457 -1.02 2.98 -5.79
C ALA A 457 -0.50 4.31 -5.23
N ASN A 458 -0.82 5.43 -5.91
CA ASN A 458 -0.27 6.76 -5.62
C ASN A 458 -1.27 7.88 -5.93
N GLY A 459 -0.98 9.11 -5.48
CA GLY A 459 -1.77 10.30 -5.79
C GLY A 459 -3.20 10.17 -5.31
N PHE A 460 -3.40 9.88 -4.03
CA PHE A 460 -4.71 9.67 -3.44
C PHE A 460 -5.49 11.00 -3.37
N ALA A 461 -6.75 10.97 -3.81
CA ALA A 461 -7.67 12.09 -3.72
C ALA A 461 -9.10 11.62 -3.40
N TYR A 462 -9.76 12.29 -2.47
CA TYR A 462 -11.16 12.05 -2.16
C TYR A 462 -12.05 12.70 -3.21
N GLY A 463 -12.83 11.90 -3.92
CA GLY A 463 -13.74 12.38 -4.95
C GLY A 463 -15.06 12.91 -4.38
N PRO A 464 -15.75 13.79 -5.12
CA PRO A 464 -17.04 14.37 -4.69
C PRO A 464 -18.19 13.34 -4.59
N ASP A 465 -17.97 12.13 -5.10
CA ASP A 465 -18.89 10.99 -5.05
C ASP A 465 -18.67 10.08 -3.82
N GLY A 466 -17.68 10.43 -2.95
CA GLY A 466 -17.38 9.67 -1.74
C GLY A 466 -16.43 8.50 -1.95
N TYR A 467 -15.83 8.36 -3.15
CA TYR A 467 -14.77 7.41 -3.42
C TYR A 467 -13.40 8.06 -3.20
N ILE A 468 -12.43 7.25 -2.79
CA ILE A 468 -11.01 7.60 -2.86
C ILE A 468 -10.49 7.11 -4.21
N TYR A 469 -9.94 8.05 -4.98
CA TYR A 469 -9.30 7.80 -6.24
C TYR A 469 -7.79 7.72 -6.06
N TYR A 470 -7.15 6.87 -6.85
CA TYR A 470 -5.70 6.77 -6.92
C TYR A 470 -5.27 6.29 -8.29
N GLN A 471 -4.01 6.50 -8.62
CA GLN A 471 -3.43 6.00 -9.85
C GLN A 471 -2.49 4.84 -9.60
N ARG A 472 -2.31 3.99 -10.63
CA ARG A 472 -1.35 2.91 -10.67
C ARG A 472 -0.77 2.81 -12.09
N GLY A 473 0.55 2.70 -12.18
CA GLY A 473 1.27 2.56 -13.45
C GLY A 473 1.44 1.11 -13.90
N THR A 474 2.30 0.90 -14.91
CA THR A 474 2.56 -0.41 -15.51
C THR A 474 3.30 -1.38 -14.58
N PHE A 475 3.45 -2.62 -15.02
CA PHE A 475 4.11 -3.77 -14.38
C PHE A 475 3.41 -4.30 -13.12
N ASN A 476 2.54 -3.56 -12.53
CA ASN A 476 1.76 -3.97 -11.36
C ASN A 476 0.55 -4.78 -11.78
N LEU A 477 0.40 -5.96 -11.19
CA LEU A 477 -0.78 -6.79 -11.30
C LEU A 477 -1.51 -6.76 -9.96
N SER A 478 -2.75 -6.26 -9.95
CA SER A 478 -3.63 -6.29 -8.79
C SER A 478 -4.61 -7.44 -8.90
N ASN A 479 -4.92 -8.09 -7.77
CA ASN A 479 -5.92 -9.14 -7.67
C ASN A 479 -6.67 -8.96 -6.34
N VAL A 480 -7.66 -8.06 -6.35
CA VAL A 480 -8.35 -7.58 -5.15
C VAL A 480 -9.59 -8.39 -4.87
N GLU A 481 -9.78 -8.80 -3.63
CA GLU A 481 -10.98 -9.49 -3.13
C GLU A 481 -11.91 -8.51 -2.43
N THR A 482 -13.21 -8.56 -2.75
CA THR A 482 -14.24 -7.69 -2.16
C THR A 482 -15.45 -8.50 -1.74
N PRO A 483 -16.38 -7.93 -0.90
CA PRO A 483 -17.62 -8.63 -0.55
C PRO A 483 -18.68 -8.65 -1.67
N TRP A 484 -18.44 -7.93 -2.79
CA TRP A 484 -19.46 -7.66 -3.80
C TRP A 484 -19.41 -8.60 -5.02
N THR A 485 -18.21 -9.01 -5.40
CA THR A 485 -17.99 -9.77 -6.63
C THR A 485 -16.76 -10.66 -6.48
N ASN A 486 -16.52 -11.54 -7.46
CA ASN A 486 -15.28 -12.30 -7.53
C ASN A 486 -14.06 -11.37 -7.55
N ASN A 487 -12.89 -11.98 -7.41
CA ASN A 487 -11.62 -11.25 -7.45
C ASN A 487 -11.54 -10.27 -8.64
N GLN A 488 -11.10 -9.06 -8.33
CA GLN A 488 -10.89 -7.98 -9.30
C GLN A 488 -9.44 -8.00 -9.75
N GLU A 489 -9.19 -8.65 -10.88
CA GLU A 489 -7.86 -8.70 -11.48
C GLU A 489 -7.67 -7.55 -12.48
N SER A 490 -6.52 -6.90 -12.43
CA SER A 490 -6.17 -5.88 -13.42
C SER A 490 -4.65 -5.70 -13.50
N ASP A 491 -4.15 -5.63 -14.74
CA ASP A 491 -2.78 -5.20 -15.08
C ASP A 491 -2.75 -3.81 -15.75
N LEU A 492 -3.92 -3.17 -15.92
CA LEU A 492 -4.07 -1.90 -16.62
C LEU A 492 -3.45 -0.75 -15.82
N SER A 493 -2.65 0.09 -16.49
CA SER A 493 -2.23 1.39 -15.96
C SER A 493 -3.39 2.38 -16.02
N GLY A 494 -3.67 3.08 -14.92
CA GLY A 494 -4.76 4.04 -14.89
C GLY A 494 -5.24 4.43 -13.51
N LEU A 495 -6.43 4.96 -13.52
CA LEU A 495 -7.18 5.39 -12.34
C LEU A 495 -8.01 4.23 -11.80
N TYR A 496 -7.96 4.09 -10.50
CA TYR A 496 -8.77 3.19 -9.70
C TYR A 496 -9.53 3.97 -8.66
N ARG A 497 -10.61 3.40 -8.15
CA ARG A 497 -11.36 4.00 -7.05
C ARG A 497 -11.79 2.94 -6.05
N PHE A 498 -11.78 3.33 -4.80
CA PHE A 498 -12.20 2.54 -3.66
C PHE A 498 -13.21 3.31 -2.81
N ASN A 499 -14.33 2.70 -2.52
CA ASN A 499 -15.28 3.27 -1.56
C ASN A 499 -14.96 2.77 -0.16
N PRO A 500 -14.46 3.62 0.75
CA PRO A 500 -14.04 3.17 2.07
C PRO A 500 -15.22 2.76 2.98
N ARG A 501 -16.44 3.16 2.63
CA ARG A 501 -17.64 2.82 3.38
C ARG A 501 -18.21 1.45 2.99
N THR A 502 -18.23 1.15 1.69
CA THR A 502 -18.84 -0.08 1.16
C THR A 502 -17.80 -1.15 0.78
N HIS A 503 -16.52 -0.80 0.79
CA HIS A 503 -15.40 -1.60 0.28
C HIS A 503 -15.58 -2.03 -1.19
N GLU A 504 -16.34 -1.26 -1.97
CA GLU A 504 -16.37 -1.41 -3.43
C GLU A 504 -15.05 -0.93 -4.02
N PHE A 505 -14.53 -1.71 -4.94
CA PHE A 505 -13.32 -1.42 -5.69
C PHE A 505 -13.58 -1.53 -7.17
N SER A 506 -13.05 -0.61 -7.98
CA SER A 506 -13.17 -0.71 -9.44
C SER A 506 -12.05 0.03 -10.16
N PHE A 507 -11.70 -0.50 -11.33
CA PHE A 507 -10.97 0.26 -12.35
C PHE A 507 -11.86 1.37 -12.89
N HIS A 508 -11.35 2.61 -12.98
CA HIS A 508 -12.11 3.77 -13.39
C HIS A 508 -11.87 4.14 -14.86
N THR A 509 -10.60 4.32 -15.24
CA THR A 509 -10.22 4.57 -16.63
C THR A 509 -8.72 4.37 -16.85
N GLU A 510 -8.34 4.05 -18.07
CA GLU A 510 -6.94 3.92 -18.46
C GLU A 510 -6.20 5.27 -18.40
N ASN A 511 -4.92 5.22 -18.05
CA ASN A 511 -3.97 6.31 -18.23
C ASN A 511 -2.73 5.80 -18.98
N GLN A 512 -1.71 6.64 -19.11
CA GLN A 512 -0.43 6.27 -19.72
C GLN A 512 0.40 5.40 -18.74
N PRO A 513 1.50 4.77 -19.18
CA PRO A 513 2.28 3.85 -18.36
C PRO A 513 2.69 4.35 -16.98
N ASN A 514 2.95 5.63 -16.83
CA ASN A 514 3.41 6.23 -15.58
C ASN A 514 2.31 7.10 -14.94
N ALA A 515 1.17 6.50 -14.73
CA ALA A 515 0.00 7.13 -14.13
C ALA A 515 0.35 7.70 -12.74
N HIS A 516 0.13 9.00 -12.54
CA HIS A 516 0.46 9.70 -11.30
C HIS A 516 -0.32 11.01 -11.17
N GLY A 517 -0.70 11.39 -9.95
CA GLY A 517 -1.45 12.63 -9.67
C GLY A 517 -2.93 12.56 -10.05
N THR A 518 -3.80 12.90 -9.12
CA THR A 518 -5.26 12.89 -9.25
C THR A 518 -5.83 14.06 -8.49
N SER A 519 -6.72 14.86 -9.11
CA SER A 519 -7.33 16.02 -8.47
C SER A 519 -8.74 16.32 -9.00
N PHE A 520 -9.50 17.10 -8.23
CA PHE A 520 -10.84 17.54 -8.57
C PHE A 520 -10.95 19.06 -8.41
N ASP A 521 -11.67 19.71 -9.33
CA ASP A 521 -11.97 21.13 -9.18
C ASP A 521 -13.25 21.38 -8.36
N TYR A 522 -13.61 22.66 -8.23
CA TYR A 522 -14.83 23.10 -7.54
C TYR A 522 -16.11 22.43 -8.08
N TRP A 523 -16.16 22.15 -9.38
CA TRP A 523 -17.34 21.59 -10.04
C TRP A 523 -17.37 20.05 -10.03
N GLY A 524 -16.32 19.43 -9.50
CA GLY A 524 -16.16 17.97 -9.50
C GLY A 524 -15.63 17.41 -10.82
N TYR A 525 -15.08 18.25 -11.72
CA TYR A 525 -14.33 17.74 -12.85
C TYR A 525 -13.06 17.05 -12.37
N HIS A 526 -12.79 15.90 -12.96
CA HIS A 526 -11.69 15.02 -12.57
C HIS A 526 -10.50 15.19 -13.50
N TYR A 527 -9.31 15.39 -12.93
CA TYR A 527 -8.05 15.54 -13.64
C TYR A 527 -7.05 14.46 -13.22
N ALA A 528 -6.22 14.04 -14.18
CA ALA A 528 -5.18 13.03 -13.95
C ALA A 528 -3.94 13.35 -14.77
N THR A 529 -2.77 12.99 -14.24
CA THR A 529 -1.48 13.20 -14.91
C THR A 529 -0.78 11.90 -15.26
N ASP A 530 0.19 11.99 -16.18
CA ASP A 530 1.13 10.94 -16.55
C ASP A 530 2.54 11.48 -16.34
N ALA A 531 3.22 10.93 -15.33
CA ALA A 531 4.51 11.44 -14.89
C ALA A 531 5.55 11.50 -16.02
N THR A 532 5.95 10.36 -16.57
CA THR A 532 7.03 10.31 -17.57
C THR A 532 6.60 10.85 -18.90
N GLY A 533 5.33 10.74 -19.27
CA GLY A 533 4.79 11.32 -20.51
C GLY A 533 4.66 12.83 -20.43
N GLY A 534 4.65 13.42 -19.23
CA GLY A 534 4.43 14.84 -19.00
C GLY A 534 3.10 15.31 -19.58
N ARG A 535 2.02 14.58 -19.29
CA ARG A 535 0.69 14.86 -19.83
C ARG A 535 -0.31 15.02 -18.72
N ALA A 536 -1.33 15.85 -18.96
CA ALA A 536 -2.49 15.96 -18.09
C ALA A 536 -3.77 15.73 -18.89
N TYR A 537 -4.75 15.16 -18.23
CA TYR A 537 -6.02 14.76 -18.82
C TYR A 537 -7.19 15.22 -17.96
N GLN A 538 -8.28 15.62 -18.63
CA GLN A 538 -9.62 15.64 -18.07
C GLN A 538 -10.21 14.24 -18.23
N ILE A 539 -10.80 13.69 -17.18
CA ILE A 539 -11.53 12.42 -17.20
C ILE A 539 -13.00 12.73 -17.47
N ILE A 540 -13.53 12.20 -18.55
CA ILE A 540 -14.89 12.48 -19.02
C ILE A 540 -15.71 11.20 -19.15
N PRO A 541 -17.03 11.23 -18.83
CA PRO A 541 -17.90 10.08 -19.08
C PRO A 541 -17.98 9.76 -20.58
N ASN A 542 -18.21 8.49 -20.91
CA ASN A 542 -18.41 8.00 -22.26
C ASN A 542 -19.82 7.42 -22.45
N ASP A 543 -20.19 7.16 -23.71
CA ASP A 543 -21.52 6.64 -24.07
C ASP A 543 -21.77 5.19 -23.62
N GLU A 544 -20.74 4.47 -23.18
CA GLU A 544 -20.79 3.09 -22.71
C GLU A 544 -20.98 2.97 -21.20
N GLY A 545 -21.12 4.08 -20.51
CA GLY A 545 -21.28 4.13 -19.04
C GLY A 545 -19.96 4.04 -18.27
N GLY A 546 -18.83 4.17 -18.95
CA GLY A 546 -17.49 4.30 -18.38
C GLY A 546 -16.93 5.69 -18.54
N PHE A 547 -15.60 5.80 -18.49
CA PHE A 547 -14.87 7.06 -18.59
C PHE A 547 -13.73 6.96 -19.60
N ASN A 548 -13.42 8.10 -20.22
CA ASN A 548 -12.29 8.27 -21.12
C ASN A 548 -11.41 9.43 -20.64
N LYS A 549 -10.14 9.39 -21.02
CA LYS A 549 -9.24 10.53 -20.84
C LYS A 549 -9.24 11.43 -22.05
N ARG A 550 -9.35 12.74 -21.83
CA ARG A 550 -9.23 13.78 -22.84
C ARG A 550 -8.05 14.68 -22.47
N ARG A 551 -7.18 14.98 -23.43
CA ARG A 551 -6.03 15.85 -23.20
C ARG A 551 -6.46 17.22 -22.66
N LEU A 552 -5.87 17.62 -21.54
CA LEU A 552 -6.15 18.88 -20.85
C LEU A 552 -5.21 20.00 -21.31
N LEU A 553 -3.92 19.70 -21.42
CA LEU A 553 -2.84 20.64 -21.72
C LEU A 553 -2.23 20.35 -23.09
N ASP A 554 -1.93 21.41 -23.86
CA ASP A 554 -1.27 21.29 -25.15
C ASP A 554 0.22 20.98 -25.01
N HIS A 555 0.87 21.60 -24.04
CA HIS A 555 2.28 21.42 -23.72
C HIS A 555 2.50 21.28 -22.21
N THR A 556 3.45 20.46 -21.83
CA THR A 556 3.90 20.31 -20.46
C THR A 556 5.32 19.76 -20.41
N VAL A 557 5.92 19.75 -19.24
CA VAL A 557 7.26 19.24 -18.98
C VAL A 557 7.15 17.98 -18.12
N ARG A 558 8.04 17.04 -18.31
CA ARG A 558 8.09 15.76 -17.58
C ARG A 558 9.24 15.69 -16.58
N PRO A 559 9.17 14.83 -15.58
CA PRO A 559 8.00 14.07 -15.11
C PRO A 559 7.09 14.94 -14.24
N VAL A 560 5.83 14.55 -14.13
CA VAL A 560 4.81 15.20 -13.30
C VAL A 560 4.50 14.28 -12.12
N PRO A 561 5.04 14.50 -10.90
CA PRO A 561 4.77 13.67 -9.74
C PRO A 561 3.43 13.99 -9.07
N GLY A 562 3.09 15.26 -8.88
CA GLY A 562 1.87 15.71 -8.23
C GLY A 562 1.15 16.79 -9.01
N SER A 563 -0.16 16.93 -8.79
CA SER A 563 -0.99 17.98 -9.39
C SER A 563 -2.22 18.28 -8.52
N ASP A 564 -2.65 19.53 -8.48
CA ASP A 564 -3.89 19.92 -7.82
C ASP A 564 -4.51 21.17 -8.47
N VAL A 565 -5.75 21.49 -8.06
CA VAL A 565 -6.47 22.71 -8.45
C VAL A 565 -6.48 23.66 -7.26
N ILE A 566 -5.89 24.85 -7.45
CA ILE A 566 -5.82 25.87 -6.40
C ILE A 566 -7.24 26.27 -5.96
N SER A 567 -7.49 26.19 -4.65
CA SER A 567 -8.70 26.70 -4.02
C SER A 567 -8.34 27.38 -2.70
N SER A 568 -8.17 28.70 -2.72
CA SER A 568 -7.64 29.48 -1.60
C SER A 568 -8.17 30.90 -1.57
N SER A 569 -8.67 31.34 -0.40
CA SER A 569 -9.03 32.74 -0.19
C SER A 569 -7.80 33.65 0.09
N HIS A 570 -6.65 33.07 0.41
CA HIS A 570 -5.40 33.80 0.70
C HIS A 570 -4.61 34.11 -0.58
N LEU A 571 -4.42 33.14 -1.47
CA LEU A 571 -3.63 33.30 -2.69
C LEU A 571 -4.25 34.36 -3.63
N PRO A 572 -3.48 34.95 -4.58
CA PRO A 572 -4.02 35.92 -5.51
C PRO A 572 -5.25 35.38 -6.26
N PRO A 573 -6.32 36.17 -6.41
CA PRO A 573 -7.55 35.72 -7.09
C PRO A 573 -7.34 35.23 -8.53
N ALA A 574 -6.28 35.65 -9.18
CA ALA A 574 -5.91 35.17 -10.51
C ALA A 574 -5.42 33.69 -10.52
N LEU A 575 -5.11 33.13 -9.37
CA LEU A 575 -4.70 31.75 -9.22
C LEU A 575 -5.87 30.82 -8.84
N GLU A 576 -6.99 31.37 -8.36
CA GLU A 576 -8.16 30.57 -7.96
C GLU A 576 -8.69 29.74 -9.13
N GLY A 577 -8.84 28.44 -8.93
CA GLY A 577 -9.27 27.47 -9.93
C GLY A 577 -8.21 27.08 -10.97
N ASN A 578 -6.98 27.54 -10.84
CA ASN A 578 -5.90 27.13 -11.72
C ASN A 578 -5.41 25.73 -11.38
N PHE A 579 -5.06 24.98 -12.42
CA PHE A 579 -4.45 23.66 -12.30
C PHE A 579 -2.93 23.78 -12.22
N VAL A 580 -2.35 23.19 -11.18
CA VAL A 580 -0.91 23.19 -10.94
C VAL A 580 -0.35 21.79 -11.14
N ILE A 581 0.79 21.69 -11.81
CA ILE A 581 1.57 20.46 -11.93
C ILE A 581 2.99 20.69 -11.42
N LEU A 582 3.49 19.74 -10.68
CA LEU A 582 4.87 19.72 -10.22
C LEU A 582 5.79 19.03 -11.24
N ASN A 583 7.06 19.42 -11.27
CA ASN A 583 8.05 18.80 -12.14
C ASN A 583 9.40 18.64 -11.42
N VAL A 584 10.10 17.53 -11.69
CA VAL A 584 11.23 17.07 -10.87
C VAL A 584 12.53 16.75 -11.63
N ILE A 585 12.60 16.90 -12.97
CA ILE A 585 13.83 16.66 -13.75
C ILE A 585 14.08 17.75 -14.80
N ALA A 586 13.27 17.79 -15.86
CA ALA A 586 13.49 18.72 -16.97
C ALA A 586 13.15 20.18 -16.61
N PHE A 587 12.35 20.33 -15.60
CA PHE A 587 11.96 21.58 -14.95
C PHE A 587 11.84 21.25 -13.45
N LEU A 588 12.33 22.09 -12.59
CA LEU A 588 12.29 21.92 -11.14
C LEU A 588 11.38 22.98 -10.55
N GLY A 589 10.14 22.62 -10.24
CA GLY A 589 9.18 23.61 -9.78
C GLY A 589 7.72 23.25 -10.03
N ALA A 590 6.86 24.29 -10.00
CA ALA A 590 5.42 24.21 -10.12
C ALA A 590 4.93 25.05 -11.31
N LYS A 591 4.37 24.40 -12.32
CA LYS A 591 3.74 25.02 -13.48
C LYS A 591 2.27 25.32 -13.21
N ASN A 592 1.77 26.42 -13.78
CA ASN A 592 0.46 26.95 -13.53
C ASN A 592 -0.34 27.06 -14.84
N TYR A 593 -1.57 26.55 -14.82
CA TYR A 593 -2.47 26.55 -15.98
C TYR A 593 -3.87 27.05 -15.57
N GLU A 594 -4.33 28.11 -16.22
CA GLU A 594 -5.72 28.57 -16.11
C GLU A 594 -6.65 27.56 -16.78
N LEU A 595 -7.66 27.05 -16.06
CA LEU A 595 -8.67 26.17 -16.61
C LEU A 595 -9.77 26.95 -17.30
N GLN A 596 -9.95 26.71 -18.59
CA GLN A 596 -10.99 27.33 -19.43
C GLN A 596 -12.09 26.32 -19.75
N TYR A 597 -13.30 26.58 -19.26
CA TYR A 597 -14.45 25.71 -19.36
C TYR A 597 -15.32 26.04 -20.58
N ASP A 598 -15.53 25.09 -21.49
CA ASP A 598 -16.57 25.16 -22.51
C ASP A 598 -17.89 24.63 -21.93
N THR A 599 -18.75 25.50 -21.48
CA THR A 599 -20.02 25.15 -20.83
C THR A 599 -21.00 24.40 -21.76
N ARG A 600 -20.76 24.41 -23.07
CA ARG A 600 -21.59 23.72 -24.05
C ARG A 600 -21.21 22.23 -24.17
N THR A 601 -19.93 21.91 -24.05
CA THR A 601 -19.40 20.54 -24.21
C THR A 601 -19.00 19.87 -22.89
N GLY A 602 -18.83 20.68 -21.85
CA GLY A 602 -18.23 20.20 -20.58
C GLY A 602 -16.72 19.96 -20.67
N PHE A 603 -16.10 20.38 -21.79
CA PHE A 603 -14.65 20.23 -21.97
C PHE A 603 -13.90 21.36 -21.28
N VAL A 604 -12.76 21.00 -20.69
CA VAL A 604 -11.86 21.93 -20.04
C VAL A 604 -10.51 21.92 -20.76
N ASN A 605 -9.94 23.10 -20.99
CA ASN A 605 -8.59 23.22 -21.54
C ASN A 605 -7.74 24.05 -20.57
N GLY A 606 -6.53 23.61 -20.31
CA GLY A 606 -5.56 24.35 -19.52
C GLY A 606 -4.71 25.27 -20.40
N VAL A 607 -4.63 26.54 -20.05
CA VAL A 607 -3.81 27.56 -20.72
C VAL A 607 -2.65 27.92 -19.80
N GLU A 608 -1.42 27.68 -20.27
CA GLU A 608 -0.19 27.96 -19.51
C GLU A 608 -0.14 29.47 -19.10
N ARG A 609 0.22 29.68 -17.84
CA ARG A 609 0.44 30.96 -17.20
C ARG A 609 1.86 31.04 -16.65
N GLU A 610 2.20 32.15 -16.00
CA GLU A 610 3.47 32.27 -15.27
C GLU A 610 3.66 31.10 -14.28
N ASP A 611 4.86 30.51 -14.28
CA ASP A 611 5.20 29.41 -13.36
C ASP A 611 5.12 29.91 -11.90
N LEU A 612 4.49 29.15 -11.01
CA LEU A 612 4.37 29.55 -9.60
C LEU A 612 5.70 29.55 -8.87
N LEU A 613 6.52 28.56 -9.20
CA LEU A 613 7.81 28.30 -8.57
C LEU A 613 8.76 27.68 -9.57
N VAL A 614 10.00 28.19 -9.63
CA VAL A 614 11.13 27.58 -10.36
C VAL A 614 12.33 27.55 -9.43
N SER A 615 13.01 26.40 -9.31
CA SER A 615 14.24 26.28 -8.53
C SER A 615 15.44 26.01 -9.42
N SER A 616 16.59 26.57 -9.06
CA SER A 616 17.91 26.22 -9.60
C SER A 616 18.67 25.22 -8.75
N ASP A 617 18.15 24.80 -7.60
CA ASP A 617 18.68 23.69 -6.83
C ASP A 617 18.41 22.36 -7.54
N LEU A 618 19.46 21.63 -7.90
CA LEU A 618 19.37 20.40 -8.69
C LEU A 618 18.75 19.23 -7.91
N ASN A 619 18.68 19.31 -6.59
CA ASN A 619 18.09 18.30 -5.73
C ASN A 619 16.65 18.62 -5.31
N PHE A 620 16.14 19.82 -5.64
CA PHE A 620 14.74 20.16 -5.42
C PHE A 620 13.82 19.25 -6.23
N ARG A 621 13.00 18.46 -5.54
CA ARG A 621 12.11 17.45 -6.13
C ARG A 621 10.70 17.61 -5.58
N PRO A 622 9.94 18.62 -6.03
CA PRO A 622 8.59 18.83 -5.52
C PRO A 622 7.69 17.63 -5.87
N ALA A 623 7.40 16.78 -4.88
CA ALA A 623 6.70 15.53 -5.06
C ALA A 623 5.18 15.69 -5.00
N ASP A 624 4.68 16.52 -4.07
CA ASP A 624 3.26 16.74 -3.85
C ASP A 624 2.98 18.14 -3.32
N LEU A 625 1.71 18.56 -3.38
CA LEU A 625 1.24 19.87 -2.91
C LEU A 625 -0.19 19.80 -2.36
N ASP A 626 -0.49 20.62 -1.35
CA ASP A 626 -1.85 20.81 -0.82
C ASP A 626 -2.05 22.24 -0.32
N ILE A 627 -3.30 22.70 -0.22
CA ILE A 627 -3.67 23.99 0.35
C ILE A 627 -3.96 23.83 1.84
N GLY A 628 -3.19 24.53 2.66
CA GLY A 628 -3.34 24.54 4.11
C GLY A 628 -4.63 25.16 4.60
N ASP A 629 -4.90 25.00 5.88
CA ASP A 629 -6.04 25.62 6.58
C ASP A 629 -5.93 27.15 6.64
N ASP A 630 -4.71 27.66 6.54
CA ASP A 630 -4.35 29.08 6.43
C ASP A 630 -4.45 29.65 5.00
N GLY A 631 -4.77 28.82 4.02
CA GLY A 631 -4.89 29.15 2.61
C GLY A 631 -3.57 29.24 1.85
N ALA A 632 -2.43 28.95 2.50
CA ALA A 632 -1.12 28.87 1.86
C ALA A 632 -0.97 27.56 1.06
N LEU A 633 -0.10 27.57 0.06
CA LEU A 633 0.26 26.38 -0.70
C LEU A 633 1.48 25.72 -0.07
N TYR A 634 1.34 24.47 0.35
CA TYR A 634 2.43 23.65 0.87
C TYR A 634 2.98 22.74 -0.22
N VAL A 635 4.30 22.68 -0.35
CA VAL A 635 4.99 21.88 -1.37
C VAL A 635 5.97 20.97 -0.68
N ALA A 636 5.78 19.67 -0.82
CA ALA A 636 6.71 18.65 -0.32
C ALA A 636 7.88 18.51 -1.28
N ASP A 637 9.10 18.67 -0.78
CA ASP A 637 10.35 18.46 -1.51
C ASP A 637 10.96 17.12 -1.07
N TRP A 638 10.95 16.16 -1.98
CA TRP A 638 11.55 14.84 -1.78
C TRP A 638 13.08 14.88 -1.69
N ALA A 639 13.71 15.97 -2.14
CA ALA A 639 15.13 16.29 -1.98
C ALA A 639 16.07 15.13 -2.30
N ASN A 640 16.12 14.66 -3.55
CA ASN A 640 16.92 13.50 -3.92
C ASN A 640 17.82 13.78 -5.12
N ALA A 641 19.09 13.34 -5.05
CA ALA A 641 20.06 13.49 -6.11
C ALA A 641 19.67 12.72 -7.38
N ILE A 642 19.06 11.53 -7.21
CA ILE A 642 18.68 10.65 -8.31
C ILE A 642 17.22 10.21 -8.21
N ILE A 643 16.58 10.08 -9.37
CA ILE A 643 15.19 9.66 -9.49
C ILE A 643 15.10 8.42 -10.37
N GLY A 644 14.17 7.53 -10.04
CA GLY A 644 13.88 6.34 -10.83
C GLY A 644 14.85 5.19 -10.58
N HIS A 645 14.58 4.07 -11.25
CA HIS A 645 15.24 2.80 -11.05
C HIS A 645 15.74 2.16 -12.37
N MET A 646 15.48 2.81 -13.51
CA MET A 646 16.00 2.32 -14.81
C MET A 646 17.39 2.84 -15.13
N GLN A 647 17.77 3.98 -14.58
CA GLN A 647 19.05 4.67 -14.85
C GLN A 647 20.11 4.36 -13.80
N HIS A 648 19.69 3.91 -12.61
CA HIS A 648 20.55 3.65 -11.46
C HIS A 648 20.16 2.34 -10.81
N ASN A 649 21.14 1.64 -10.22
CA ASN A 649 20.87 0.43 -9.43
C ASN A 649 19.87 0.75 -8.32
N VAL A 650 19.02 -0.21 -7.95
CA VAL A 650 18.07 -0.07 -6.83
C VAL A 650 18.78 0.33 -5.53
N ARG A 651 20.04 -0.11 -5.35
CA ARG A 651 20.87 0.19 -4.18
C ARG A 651 22.02 1.19 -4.48
N ASP A 652 21.85 2.04 -5.50
CA ASP A 652 22.85 3.09 -5.78
C ASP A 652 23.06 3.96 -4.53
N PRO A 653 24.32 4.09 -4.01
CA PRO A 653 24.59 4.81 -2.77
C PRO A 653 24.34 6.32 -2.84
N SER A 654 24.09 6.86 -4.04
CA SER A 654 23.70 8.27 -4.21
C SER A 654 22.20 8.52 -3.99
N ARG A 655 21.40 7.47 -3.68
CA ARG A 655 20.02 7.65 -3.25
C ARG A 655 20.02 8.27 -1.86
N ASP A 656 19.24 9.31 -1.71
CA ASP A 656 19.10 10.00 -0.45
C ASP A 656 18.13 9.28 0.50
N HIS A 657 18.51 9.23 1.77
CA HIS A 657 17.74 8.66 2.87
C HIS A 657 17.79 9.54 4.13
N GLU A 658 18.15 10.82 3.97
CA GLU A 658 18.39 11.73 5.09
C GLU A 658 17.70 13.09 4.91
N HIS A 659 17.39 13.52 3.67
CA HIS A 659 16.81 14.83 3.39
C HIS A 659 15.31 14.76 3.10
N GLY A 660 14.64 15.87 3.41
CA GLY A 660 13.21 16.07 3.09
C GLY A 660 12.72 17.39 3.65
N ARG A 661 11.95 18.14 2.84
CA ARG A 661 11.54 19.50 3.19
C ARG A 661 10.10 19.77 2.82
N ILE A 662 9.50 20.71 3.50
CA ILE A 662 8.19 21.25 3.14
C ILE A 662 8.30 22.76 3.09
N TYR A 663 8.03 23.32 1.93
CA TYR A 663 7.99 24.76 1.71
C TYR A 663 6.55 25.25 1.72
N ARG A 664 6.35 26.46 2.29
CA ARG A 664 5.05 27.12 2.37
C ARG A 664 5.08 28.39 1.52
N ILE A 665 4.15 28.50 0.56
CA ILE A 665 4.04 29.63 -0.36
C ILE A 665 2.81 30.46 0.02
N THR A 666 3.00 31.75 0.21
CA THR A 666 1.97 32.72 0.63
C THR A 666 1.88 33.89 -0.34
N ALA A 667 0.79 34.63 -0.28
CA ALA A 667 0.62 35.87 -1.03
C ALA A 667 1.10 37.08 -0.22
N SER A 668 2.05 37.84 -0.77
CA SER A 668 2.61 39.04 -0.14
C SER A 668 1.52 40.08 0.14
N GLY A 669 1.48 40.55 1.38
CA GLY A 669 0.57 41.61 1.80
C GLY A 669 -0.92 41.26 1.84
N ARG A 670 -1.29 39.98 1.73
CA ARG A 670 -2.67 39.50 1.90
C ARG A 670 -2.84 38.79 3.24
N PRO A 671 -4.02 38.89 3.90
CA PRO A 671 -4.27 38.14 5.12
C PRO A 671 -4.35 36.64 4.80
N LEU A 672 -3.89 35.80 5.73
CA LEU A 672 -4.12 34.36 5.69
C LEU A 672 -5.62 34.05 5.77
N SER A 673 -6.02 32.88 5.30
CA SER A 673 -7.38 32.37 5.46
C SER A 673 -7.69 32.13 6.95
N GLU A 674 -8.92 32.43 7.34
CA GLU A 674 -9.38 32.03 8.68
C GLU A 674 -9.69 30.53 8.65
N PRO A 675 -9.26 29.77 9.69
CA PRO A 675 -9.51 28.34 9.75
C PRO A 675 -10.99 28.00 9.79
N ALA A 676 -11.38 27.01 9.02
CA ALA A 676 -12.75 26.53 9.02
C ALA A 676 -13.17 25.83 10.32
N ASN A 677 -12.21 25.40 11.16
CA ASN A 677 -12.43 24.72 12.43
C ASN A 677 -13.44 23.57 12.33
N VAL A 678 -13.11 22.53 11.57
CA VAL A 678 -13.99 21.39 11.26
C VAL A 678 -14.08 20.38 12.42
N TYR A 679 -12.96 20.14 13.10
CA TYR A 679 -12.85 19.11 14.13
C TYR A 679 -13.84 19.30 15.29
N GLY A 680 -14.57 18.22 15.61
CA GLY A 680 -15.50 18.19 16.75
C GLY A 680 -16.80 18.98 16.58
N ARG A 681 -17.08 19.55 15.40
CA ARG A 681 -18.36 20.22 15.13
C ARG A 681 -19.52 19.23 14.99
N PRO A 682 -20.72 19.61 15.43
CA PRO A 682 -21.91 18.82 15.21
C PRO A 682 -22.29 18.75 13.72
N ILE A 683 -22.92 17.66 13.30
CA ILE A 683 -23.32 17.42 11.89
C ILE A 683 -24.02 18.62 11.21
N PRO A 684 -24.99 19.34 11.86
CA PRO A 684 -25.61 20.49 11.22
C PRO A 684 -24.63 21.59 10.80
N GLU A 685 -23.60 21.86 11.61
CA GLU A 685 -22.58 22.86 11.31
C GLU A 685 -21.62 22.36 10.21
N LEU A 686 -21.30 21.06 10.19
CA LEU A 686 -20.50 20.46 9.11
C LEU A 686 -21.25 20.54 7.77
N LEU A 687 -22.57 20.34 7.77
CA LEU A 687 -23.38 20.48 6.54
C LEU A 687 -23.38 21.92 6.00
N GLU A 688 -23.27 22.94 6.86
CA GLU A 688 -23.11 24.33 6.43
C GLU A 688 -21.76 24.56 5.73
N LEU A 689 -20.70 23.88 6.21
CA LEU A 689 -19.36 23.96 5.60
C LEU A 689 -19.27 23.30 4.21
N LEU A 690 -20.23 22.44 3.85
CA LEU A 690 -20.33 21.92 2.47
C LEU A 690 -20.68 22.99 1.42
N GLU A 691 -21.15 24.17 1.84
CA GLU A 691 -21.38 25.33 0.98
C GLU A 691 -20.17 26.26 0.88
N ASP A 692 -19.06 25.94 1.59
CA ASP A 692 -17.85 26.75 1.55
C ASP A 692 -17.25 26.80 0.14
N PRO A 693 -16.79 27.96 -0.35
CA PRO A 693 -16.15 28.06 -1.67
C PRO A 693 -14.82 27.30 -1.77
N ILE A 694 -14.15 27.05 -0.64
CA ILE A 694 -12.83 26.41 -0.60
C ILE A 694 -12.98 24.89 -0.62
N ASN A 695 -12.36 24.23 -1.61
CA ASN A 695 -12.41 22.77 -1.77
C ASN A 695 -11.94 22.02 -0.52
N GLY A 696 -10.82 22.42 0.07
CA GLY A 696 -10.25 21.79 1.25
C GLY A 696 -11.18 21.85 2.46
N VAL A 697 -11.96 22.94 2.62
CA VAL A 697 -12.96 23.05 3.70
C VAL A 697 -14.08 22.04 3.52
N ARG A 698 -14.67 21.97 2.30
CA ARG A 698 -15.74 21.00 1.99
C ARG A 698 -15.27 19.55 2.13
N LYS A 699 -14.04 19.26 1.70
CA LYS A 699 -13.44 17.93 1.81
C LYS A 699 -13.29 17.50 3.27
N ARG A 700 -12.87 18.40 4.14
CA ARG A 700 -12.67 18.10 5.57
C ARG A 700 -14.00 18.05 6.36
N ALA A 701 -15.03 18.77 5.93
CA ALA A 701 -16.36 18.76 6.52
C ALA A 701 -17.16 17.49 6.18
#